data_07cb0e53350d443f44e8b6906998ab97
#
_entry.id   07cb0e53350d443f44e8b6906998ab97
#
_cell.length_a   1.000
_cell.length_b   1.000
_cell.length_c   1.000
_cell.angle_alpha   90.00
_cell.angle_beta   90.00
_cell.angle_gamma   90.00
#
_symmetry.space_group_name_H-M   'P 1'
#
loop_
_entity.id
_entity.type
_entity.pdbx_description
1 polymer ?
#
loop_
_entity_poly.entity_id
_entity_poly.type
_entity_poly.pdbx_seq_one_letter_code
_entity_poly.pdbx_strand_id
1 'polypeptide(L)'
;MGWGVPDLDKGMYGPGQFLGEFKYNMANTSLDVWTNNITNVALDQRMDEEAEWLKNYQTNLDADDLVLGDKFIVLNGTDDKKDHIIDEEDAKKWRKEYFELRKAEIEKKQANDFAGYKGSLVKEGVGTLVMTGANEYKGATTVNGGTLLAFAESIGTDNAVKVGEKGTFGVLSSYDDQFTMKGKLESKATDADLLTINLEKGGTLYIDAASTVKVQKVNFTETNNVKVGIAGADREGLLDVYGGKKEAFTGTFESVDGGLGKVQADKLSSDSLFFELGKDAKVEDKKISVSMKKKDGVTMASFADTENQKQIANAIEGSLNDLTIDVLSSTSEDEITSLYSTLDDDFYATARNALVMNATAVSRTVMDQARGMGEGRSAEVDNGRARLWASGISHWGEAEGNRDTMDVDFRAGFLGAEAIVLDNTKFGAFFGYGTTDFKSGLNKIDGDDKHFGLYGLTDIGHVTMTYGVAYTDQDRDTTRVWGGRINQHSENASVLQGFVEGAYNFDLSVAKVSPYVGFTWARVETDAVVDYAIGHSFKTDEIKDDLQIATLGVRTAVPFAMGSMPVALTADLGWSHFFGDTEGLVNVQMGEGGKFAAIEGSELKDQANLGLGIVGQVAKHATVGVSYSGSWGSDINTHGIFANVRFNF
;
A
#
# COMPACT_ATOMS: atom_id res chain seq x y z
N MET A 1 6.17 -4.31 23.38
CA MET A 1 7.58 -4.26 23.79
C MET A 1 7.63 -4.26 25.31
N GLY A 2 8.07 -5.37 25.91
CA GLY A 2 8.28 -5.43 27.36
C GLY A 2 9.52 -4.63 27.74
N TRP A 3 9.35 -3.55 28.45
CA TRP A 3 10.45 -2.78 29.02
C TRP A 3 10.85 -3.44 30.35
N GLY A 4 11.77 -4.40 30.29
CA GLY A 4 12.43 -4.87 31.49
C GLY A 4 13.45 -3.84 31.97
N VAL A 5 13.49 -3.56 33.27
CA VAL A 5 14.61 -2.81 33.86
C VAL A 5 15.84 -3.72 33.78
N PRO A 6 16.96 -3.28 33.21
CA PRO A 6 18.17 -4.10 33.17
C PRO A 6 18.62 -4.43 34.61
N ASP A 7 18.76 -5.72 34.89
CA ASP A 7 19.55 -6.15 36.07
C ASP A 7 21.00 -6.06 35.64
N LEU A 8 21.73 -5.12 36.21
CA LEU A 8 23.13 -4.86 35.87
C LEU A 8 24.03 -6.08 36.16
N ASP A 9 23.61 -6.97 37.07
CA ASP A 9 24.39 -8.14 37.46
C ASP A 9 23.99 -9.42 36.67
N LYS A 10 22.79 -9.46 36.07
CA LYS A 10 22.24 -10.67 35.43
C LYS A 10 21.84 -10.47 33.96
N GLY A 11 22.07 -9.30 33.39
CA GLY A 11 21.68 -8.96 32.03
C GLY A 11 20.21 -8.51 31.91
N MET A 12 19.78 -8.23 30.69
CA MET A 12 18.41 -7.81 30.43
C MET A 12 17.42 -8.95 30.64
N TYR A 13 16.30 -8.67 31.30
CA TYR A 13 15.17 -9.60 31.36
C TYR A 13 14.69 -9.92 29.95
N GLY A 14 14.41 -11.19 29.71
CA GLY A 14 13.90 -11.64 28.42
C GLY A 14 12.55 -11.01 28.04
N PRO A 15 12.16 -11.04 26.76
CA PRO A 15 10.84 -10.60 26.34
C PRO A 15 9.75 -11.37 27.08
N GLY A 16 8.73 -10.66 27.57
CA GLY A 16 7.61 -11.24 28.32
C GLY A 16 7.72 -11.19 29.84
N GLN A 17 8.79 -10.65 30.41
CA GLN A 17 8.87 -10.40 31.86
C GLN A 17 8.13 -9.11 32.25
N PHE A 18 7.46 -9.16 33.38
CA PHE A 18 6.49 -8.16 33.80
C PHE A 18 6.83 -7.61 35.18
N LEU A 19 7.07 -6.30 35.28
CA LEU A 19 7.56 -5.67 36.49
C LEU A 19 6.60 -4.63 37.07
N GLY A 20 5.35 -4.99 37.32
CA GLY A 20 4.35 -4.10 37.91
C GLY A 20 3.09 -3.96 37.06
N GLU A 21 2.47 -2.76 37.06
CA GLU A 21 1.31 -2.51 36.23
C GLU A 21 1.74 -2.28 34.78
N PHE A 22 1.20 -3.06 33.87
CA PHE A 22 1.38 -2.89 32.42
C PHE A 22 0.13 -2.27 31.81
N LYS A 23 0.28 -1.07 31.25
CA LYS A 23 -0.79 -0.39 30.53
C LYS A 23 -0.59 -0.54 29.04
N TYR A 24 -1.56 -1.17 28.38
CA TYR A 24 -1.60 -1.32 26.95
C TYR A 24 -2.64 -0.37 26.36
N ASN A 25 -2.20 0.74 25.80
CA ASN A 25 -3.05 1.78 25.23
C ASN A 25 -2.95 1.80 23.71
N MET A 26 -4.06 1.56 23.03
CA MET A 26 -4.18 1.61 21.57
C MET A 26 -5.00 2.83 21.17
N ALA A 27 -4.35 3.82 20.57
CA ALA A 27 -4.98 5.08 20.19
C ALA A 27 -5.89 4.99 18.95
N ASN A 28 -5.73 3.94 18.15
CA ASN A 28 -6.50 3.66 16.93
C ASN A 28 -7.26 2.32 17.05
N THR A 29 -8.08 2.00 16.07
CA THR A 29 -8.89 0.77 15.99
C THR A 29 -8.10 -0.47 15.55
N SER A 30 -6.76 -0.40 15.44
CA SER A 30 -5.93 -1.52 14.99
C SER A 30 -6.05 -2.76 15.88
N LEU A 31 -5.68 -3.88 15.29
CA LEU A 31 -5.54 -5.18 15.95
C LEU A 31 -4.07 -5.43 16.27
N ASP A 32 -3.78 -5.87 17.50
CA ASP A 32 -2.46 -6.36 17.91
C ASP A 32 -2.58 -7.74 18.56
N VAL A 33 -1.59 -8.60 18.33
CA VAL A 33 -1.59 -10.00 18.80
C VAL A 33 -0.37 -10.25 19.67
N TRP A 34 -0.61 -10.66 20.92
CA TRP A 34 0.43 -10.98 21.88
C TRP A 34 0.47 -12.48 22.17
N THR A 35 1.43 -13.15 21.57
CA THR A 35 1.62 -14.60 21.69
C THR A 35 2.68 -15.02 22.72
N ASN A 36 3.40 -14.06 23.31
CA ASN A 36 4.45 -14.32 24.29
C ASN A 36 3.86 -14.57 25.69
N ASN A 37 4.55 -15.39 26.46
CA ASN A 37 4.22 -15.60 27.87
C ASN A 37 4.71 -14.42 28.71
N ILE A 38 3.88 -13.99 29.67
CA ILE A 38 4.23 -12.98 30.68
C ILE A 38 4.44 -13.71 32.00
N THR A 39 5.65 -13.65 32.55
CA THR A 39 6.00 -14.30 33.81
C THR A 39 6.10 -13.30 34.95
N ASN A 40 5.84 -13.76 36.18
CA ASN A 40 6.00 -12.96 37.40
C ASN A 40 7.33 -13.25 38.14
N VAL A 41 8.20 -14.07 37.56
CA VAL A 41 9.42 -14.58 38.20
C VAL A 41 10.31 -13.49 38.79
N ALA A 42 10.53 -12.40 38.05
CA ALA A 42 11.38 -11.31 38.51
C ALA A 42 10.76 -10.52 39.69
N LEU A 43 9.44 -10.39 39.74
CA LEU A 43 8.74 -9.74 40.85
C LEU A 43 8.70 -10.65 42.07
N ASP A 44 8.48 -11.95 41.89
CA ASP A 44 8.53 -12.92 42.95
C ASP A 44 9.91 -12.97 43.62
N GLN A 45 10.97 -13.00 42.80
CA GLN A 45 12.35 -12.97 43.29
C GLN A 45 12.63 -11.69 44.10
N ARG A 46 12.20 -10.53 43.63
CA ARG A 46 12.36 -9.27 44.39
C ARG A 46 11.56 -9.27 45.69
N MET A 47 10.35 -9.78 45.67
CA MET A 47 9.53 -9.91 46.87
C MET A 47 10.23 -10.76 47.92
N ASP A 48 10.76 -11.92 47.50
CA ASP A 48 11.48 -12.85 48.39
C ASP A 48 12.75 -12.21 48.90
N GLU A 49 13.54 -11.56 48.06
CA GLU A 49 14.75 -10.83 48.46
C GLU A 49 14.48 -9.71 49.47
N GLU A 50 13.43 -8.92 49.29
CA GLU A 50 13.02 -7.89 50.24
C GLU A 50 12.47 -8.47 51.55
N ALA A 51 11.69 -9.53 51.49
CA ALA A 51 11.19 -10.23 52.67
C ALA A 51 12.32 -10.88 53.47
N GLU A 52 13.29 -11.53 52.80
CA GLU A 52 14.49 -12.07 53.42
C GLU A 52 15.37 -10.99 54.00
N TRP A 53 15.60 -9.87 53.30
CA TRP A 53 16.35 -8.72 53.80
C TRP A 53 15.72 -8.17 55.09
N LEU A 54 14.40 -8.01 55.14
CA LEU A 54 13.67 -7.57 56.31
C LEU A 54 13.83 -8.52 57.49
N LYS A 55 13.71 -9.82 57.22
CA LYS A 55 13.92 -10.88 58.24
C LYS A 55 15.33 -10.82 58.83
N ASN A 56 16.31 -10.54 58.01
CA ASN A 56 17.70 -10.49 58.38
C ASN A 56 18.19 -9.07 58.75
N TYR A 57 17.27 -8.10 58.90
CA TYR A 57 17.58 -6.69 59.11
C TYR A 57 18.59 -6.45 60.19
N GLN A 58 18.42 -7.03 61.42
CA GLN A 58 19.30 -6.81 62.53
C GLN A 58 20.68 -7.44 62.27
N THR A 59 20.71 -8.66 61.71
CA THR A 59 21.98 -9.30 61.33
C THR A 59 22.72 -8.48 60.26
N ASN A 60 22.00 -7.95 59.30
CA ASN A 60 22.58 -7.12 58.23
C ASN A 60 23.08 -5.77 58.78
N LEU A 61 22.38 -5.20 59.79
CA LEU A 61 22.81 -3.96 60.44
C LEU A 61 24.06 -4.13 61.29
N ASP A 62 24.14 -5.26 62.00
CA ASP A 62 25.22 -5.60 62.94
C ASP A 62 26.43 -6.28 62.24
N ALA A 63 26.30 -6.61 60.96
CA ALA A 63 27.39 -7.24 60.23
C ALA A 63 28.55 -6.25 60.07
N ASP A 64 29.68 -6.56 60.67
CA ASP A 64 30.92 -5.80 60.58
C ASP A 64 31.61 -5.89 59.21
N ASP A 65 31.04 -6.70 58.31
CA ASP A 65 31.59 -7.02 56.99
C ASP A 65 31.27 -6.00 55.87
N LEU A 66 30.92 -4.77 56.21
CA LEU A 66 31.23 -3.74 55.26
C LEU A 66 32.74 -3.45 55.36
N VAL A 67 33.52 -4.28 54.69
CA VAL A 67 34.82 -3.85 54.20
C VAL A 67 34.53 -2.80 53.13
N LEU A 68 34.15 -1.63 53.62
CA LEU A 68 34.44 -0.39 52.92
C LEU A 68 35.94 -0.38 52.88
N GLY A 69 36.55 -0.76 51.77
CA GLY A 69 37.98 -0.59 51.59
C GLY A 69 38.33 0.78 52.15
N ASP A 70 39.46 0.91 52.80
CA ASP A 70 39.91 2.03 53.66
C ASP A 70 39.57 3.46 53.20
N LYS A 71 38.80 3.66 52.10
CA LYS A 71 38.40 4.96 51.55
C LYS A 71 37.13 4.88 50.74
N PHE A 72 36.04 5.48 51.21
CA PHE A 72 34.88 5.82 50.39
C PHE A 72 35.15 7.13 49.65
N ILE A 73 35.27 7.11 48.33
CA ILE A 73 35.33 8.30 47.48
C ILE A 73 33.92 8.59 46.99
N VAL A 74 33.29 9.65 47.50
CA VAL A 74 32.07 10.20 46.89
C VAL A 74 32.49 11.25 45.87
N LEU A 75 32.39 10.92 44.61
CA LEU A 75 32.51 11.88 43.51
C LEU A 75 31.28 12.78 43.46
N ASN A 76 31.35 13.94 44.14
CA ASN A 76 30.44 15.04 43.83
C ASN A 76 31.00 15.76 42.60
N GLY A 77 30.33 15.60 41.47
CA GLY A 77 30.69 16.26 40.23
C GLY A 77 30.39 17.76 40.24
N THR A 78 31.26 18.55 40.83
CA THR A 78 31.54 19.94 40.47
C THR A 78 32.87 20.36 41.12
N ASP A 79 33.85 20.66 40.28
CA ASP A 79 35.01 21.50 40.49
C ASP A 79 35.55 21.57 41.93
N ASP A 80 36.32 20.62 42.32
CA ASP A 80 37.59 20.81 43.05
C ASP A 80 38.09 19.41 43.48
N LYS A 81 39.31 19.14 43.15
CA LYS A 81 40.06 17.89 43.40
C LYS A 81 40.27 17.63 44.89
N LYS A 82 39.22 17.58 45.69
CA LYS A 82 39.27 17.09 47.07
C LYS A 82 38.40 15.86 47.16
N ASP A 83 39.02 14.70 47.21
CA ASP A 83 38.38 13.44 47.62
C ASP A 83 37.79 13.68 49.01
N HIS A 84 36.44 13.69 49.11
CA HIS A 84 35.78 13.67 50.42
C HIS A 84 35.93 12.27 51.00
N ILE A 85 36.85 12.09 51.89
CA ILE A 85 37.00 10.88 52.70
C ILE A 85 35.90 10.95 53.77
N ILE A 86 34.94 10.01 53.72
CA ILE A 86 33.94 9.83 54.77
C ILE A 86 34.62 9.00 55.86
N ASP A 87 34.58 9.50 57.10
CA ASP A 87 35.10 8.71 58.23
C ASP A 87 34.17 7.52 58.54
N GLU A 88 34.67 6.56 59.27
CA GLU A 88 33.98 5.31 59.58
C GLU A 88 32.69 5.56 60.41
N GLU A 89 32.62 6.60 61.23
CA GLU A 89 31.46 6.93 62.04
C GLU A 89 30.35 7.52 61.17
N ASP A 90 30.68 8.41 60.25
CA ASP A 90 29.70 8.96 59.29
C ASP A 90 29.19 7.87 58.35
N ALA A 91 30.02 6.96 57.89
CA ALA A 91 29.62 5.83 57.07
C ALA A 91 28.64 4.89 57.82
N LYS A 92 28.91 4.58 59.11
CA LYS A 92 28.00 3.80 59.96
C LYS A 92 26.68 4.50 60.20
N LYS A 93 26.67 5.81 60.39
CA LYS A 93 25.48 6.61 60.56
C LYS A 93 24.60 6.59 59.29
N TRP A 94 25.17 6.83 58.12
CA TRP A 94 24.47 6.82 56.85
C TRP A 94 23.94 5.42 56.52
N ARG A 95 24.68 4.37 56.81
CA ARG A 95 24.21 2.99 56.67
C ARG A 95 22.99 2.72 57.53
N LYS A 96 23.02 3.15 58.80
CA LYS A 96 21.89 3.00 59.70
C LYS A 96 20.67 3.77 59.21
N GLU A 97 20.83 5.01 58.78
CA GLU A 97 19.75 5.83 58.21
C GLU A 97 19.18 5.18 56.94
N TYR A 98 20.04 4.70 56.06
CA TYR A 98 19.59 3.98 54.86
C TYR A 98 18.82 2.68 55.18
N PHE A 99 19.30 1.92 56.13
CA PHE A 99 18.65 0.66 56.55
C PHE A 99 17.30 0.91 57.22
N GLU A 100 17.17 1.95 58.03
CA GLU A 100 15.87 2.34 58.62
C GLU A 100 14.88 2.80 57.53
N LEU A 101 15.33 3.60 56.57
CA LEU A 101 14.50 4.01 55.44
C LEU A 101 14.06 2.82 54.59
N ARG A 102 15.00 1.93 54.23
CA ARG A 102 14.71 0.72 53.48
C ARG A 102 13.76 -0.23 54.21
N LYS A 103 13.98 -0.41 55.53
CA LYS A 103 13.11 -1.18 56.39
C LYS A 103 11.66 -0.63 56.36
N ALA A 104 11.50 0.68 56.59
CA ALA A 104 10.20 1.31 56.59
C ALA A 104 9.48 1.19 55.22
N GLU A 105 10.25 1.26 54.13
CA GLU A 105 9.73 1.07 52.79
C GLU A 105 9.24 -0.38 52.56
N ILE A 106 10.05 -1.39 52.93
CA ILE A 106 9.69 -2.79 52.79
C ILE A 106 8.53 -3.15 53.71
N GLU A 107 8.52 -2.69 54.98
CA GLU A 107 7.39 -2.89 55.91
C GLU A 107 6.11 -2.31 55.34
N LYS A 108 6.17 -1.14 54.69
CA LYS A 108 5.03 -0.54 53.99
C LYS A 108 4.53 -1.39 52.83
N LYS A 109 5.45 -1.94 52.03
CA LYS A 109 5.12 -2.88 50.93
C LYS A 109 4.49 -4.17 51.49
N GLN A 110 5.07 -4.73 52.56
CA GLN A 110 4.57 -5.93 53.22
C GLN A 110 3.18 -5.72 53.84
N ALA A 111 2.93 -4.56 54.49
CA ALA A 111 1.62 -4.23 55.02
C ALA A 111 0.53 -4.14 53.94
N ASN A 112 0.91 -3.89 52.70
CA ASN A 112 0.05 -3.93 51.50
C ASN A 112 0.17 -5.22 50.69
N ASP A 113 0.61 -6.31 51.33
CA ASP A 113 0.76 -7.64 50.73
C ASP A 113 1.58 -7.63 49.42
N PHE A 114 2.64 -6.81 49.38
CA PHE A 114 3.49 -6.60 48.20
C PHE A 114 2.70 -6.39 46.89
N ALA A 115 1.57 -5.69 46.96
CA ALA A 115 0.67 -5.51 45.83
C ALA A 115 1.37 -5.02 44.54
N GLY A 116 2.43 -4.20 44.67
CA GLY A 116 3.22 -3.72 43.55
C GLY A 116 4.06 -4.79 42.82
N TYR A 117 4.25 -5.97 43.45
CA TYR A 117 4.99 -7.09 42.86
C TYR A 117 4.10 -8.17 42.25
N LYS A 118 2.77 -7.99 42.25
CA LYS A 118 1.86 -8.97 41.67
C LYS A 118 1.74 -8.88 40.16
N GLY A 119 2.19 -7.78 39.56
CA GLY A 119 1.97 -7.49 38.15
C GLY A 119 0.48 -7.35 37.83
N SER A 120 0.11 -6.44 36.97
CA SER A 120 -1.27 -6.28 36.51
C SER A 120 -1.32 -5.83 35.06
N LEU A 121 -2.42 -6.13 34.36
CA LEU A 121 -2.65 -5.70 33.01
C LEU A 121 -3.83 -4.75 32.94
N VAL A 122 -3.63 -3.59 32.30
CA VAL A 122 -4.68 -2.64 31.98
C VAL A 122 -4.73 -2.38 30.48
N LYS A 123 -5.82 -2.80 29.81
CA LYS A 123 -6.09 -2.50 28.41
C LYS A 123 -6.89 -1.20 28.31
N GLU A 124 -6.34 -0.24 27.57
CA GLU A 124 -6.95 1.08 27.32
C GLU A 124 -7.00 1.38 25.80
N GLY A 125 -7.60 2.51 25.43
CA GLY A 125 -7.75 2.95 24.04
C GLY A 125 -8.85 2.19 23.30
N VAL A 126 -8.91 2.33 21.98
CA VAL A 126 -10.05 1.87 21.16
C VAL A 126 -9.76 0.58 20.36
N GLY A 127 -8.49 0.17 20.22
CA GLY A 127 -8.11 -1.00 19.43
C GLY A 127 -8.35 -2.34 20.13
N THR A 128 -8.15 -3.41 19.38
CA THR A 128 -8.30 -4.79 19.83
C THR A 128 -6.94 -5.42 20.14
N LEU A 129 -6.79 -5.99 21.33
CA LEU A 129 -5.64 -6.80 21.72
C LEU A 129 -6.09 -8.26 21.83
N VAL A 130 -5.39 -9.15 21.14
CA VAL A 130 -5.55 -10.61 21.28
C VAL A 130 -4.38 -11.18 22.06
N MET A 131 -4.64 -11.95 23.11
CA MET A 131 -3.61 -12.59 23.95
C MET A 131 -3.77 -14.10 23.93
N THR A 132 -2.72 -14.80 23.48
CA THR A 132 -2.71 -16.27 23.34
C THR A 132 -1.57 -16.94 24.10
N GLY A 133 -0.63 -16.17 24.69
CA GLY A 133 0.44 -16.69 25.54
C GLY A 133 -0.06 -17.05 26.94
N ALA A 134 0.53 -18.05 27.58
CA ALA A 134 0.24 -18.37 28.99
C ALA A 134 0.90 -17.32 29.91
N ASN A 135 0.12 -16.69 30.80
CA ASN A 135 0.58 -15.60 31.64
C ASN A 135 0.47 -15.93 33.14
N GLU A 136 1.49 -15.54 33.90
CA GLU A 136 1.65 -15.88 35.31
C GLU A 136 1.65 -14.64 36.25
N TYR A 137 1.31 -13.44 35.74
CA TYR A 137 1.20 -12.27 36.61
C TYR A 137 0.06 -12.46 37.64
N LYS A 138 0.27 -11.96 38.88
CA LYS A 138 -0.59 -12.27 40.03
C LYS A 138 -1.61 -11.18 40.35
N GLY A 139 -1.58 -10.07 39.63
CA GLY A 139 -2.50 -8.96 39.81
C GLY A 139 -3.68 -8.99 38.84
N ALA A 140 -4.55 -8.00 38.97
CA ALA A 140 -5.79 -7.93 38.22
C ALA A 140 -5.58 -7.64 36.73
N THR A 141 -6.49 -8.17 35.91
CA THR A 141 -6.66 -7.76 34.50
C THR A 141 -7.84 -6.79 34.43
N THR A 142 -7.63 -5.61 33.86
CA THR A 142 -8.66 -4.58 33.70
C THR A 142 -8.76 -4.14 32.24
N VAL A 143 -9.97 -4.06 31.71
CA VAL A 143 -10.25 -3.59 30.35
C VAL A 143 -11.06 -2.29 30.44
N ASN A 144 -10.40 -1.16 30.36
CA ASN A 144 -11.02 0.16 30.48
C ASN A 144 -11.51 0.72 29.14
N GLY A 145 -10.97 0.22 28.00
CA GLY A 145 -11.37 0.67 26.67
C GLY A 145 -10.92 -0.27 25.57
N GLY A 146 -11.63 -0.22 24.45
CA GLY A 146 -11.44 -1.13 23.32
C GLY A 146 -11.75 -2.58 23.66
N THR A 147 -11.13 -3.50 22.95
CA THR A 147 -11.41 -4.93 23.08
C THR A 147 -10.18 -5.71 23.55
N LEU A 148 -10.35 -6.58 24.51
CA LEU A 148 -9.39 -7.63 24.87
C LEU A 148 -10.03 -8.99 24.59
N LEU A 149 -9.44 -9.73 23.67
CA LEU A 149 -9.77 -11.14 23.40
C LEU A 149 -8.61 -12.00 23.93
N ALA A 150 -8.88 -13.04 24.68
CA ALA A 150 -7.81 -13.80 25.28
C ALA A 150 -8.17 -15.28 25.43
N PHE A 151 -7.14 -16.14 25.39
CA PHE A 151 -7.28 -17.48 25.95
C PHE A 151 -7.40 -17.37 27.48
N ALA A 152 -8.07 -18.32 28.13
CA ALA A 152 -8.24 -18.25 29.58
C ALA A 152 -6.90 -18.24 30.32
N GLU A 153 -5.94 -19.07 29.90
CA GLU A 153 -4.57 -19.12 30.44
C GLU A 153 -3.73 -17.89 30.13
N SER A 154 -4.21 -17.00 29.24
CA SER A 154 -3.54 -15.72 28.94
C SER A 154 -3.87 -14.64 29.98
N ILE A 155 -4.83 -14.87 30.83
CA ILE A 155 -5.15 -14.01 31.97
C ILE A 155 -4.33 -14.47 33.17
N GLY A 156 -3.74 -13.53 33.91
CA GLY A 156 -2.89 -13.88 35.05
C GLY A 156 -3.57 -14.72 36.11
N THR A 157 -2.81 -15.26 37.05
CA THR A 157 -3.24 -16.27 38.04
C THR A 157 -4.32 -15.82 39.05
N ASP A 158 -4.71 -14.52 39.04
CA ASP A 158 -5.87 -14.03 39.78
C ASP A 158 -7.20 -14.54 39.17
N ASN A 159 -7.16 -15.00 37.92
CA ASN A 159 -8.31 -15.53 37.16
C ASN A 159 -9.54 -14.57 37.17
N ALA A 160 -9.31 -13.29 37.35
CA ALA A 160 -10.36 -12.27 37.40
C ALA A 160 -10.13 -11.16 36.37
N VAL A 161 -11.18 -10.84 35.62
CA VAL A 161 -11.17 -9.73 34.66
C VAL A 161 -12.23 -8.71 35.07
N LYS A 162 -11.80 -7.45 35.13
CA LYS A 162 -12.68 -6.31 35.33
C LYS A 162 -12.88 -5.57 34.02
N VAL A 163 -14.13 -5.42 33.58
CA VAL A 163 -14.47 -4.75 32.33
C VAL A 163 -15.18 -3.44 32.64
N GLY A 164 -14.50 -2.32 32.36
CA GLY A 164 -15.02 -0.97 32.56
C GLY A 164 -16.04 -0.57 31.49
N GLU A 165 -16.64 0.61 31.64
CA GLU A 165 -17.75 1.12 30.83
C GLU A 165 -17.50 1.06 29.30
N LYS A 166 -16.25 1.33 28.87
CA LYS A 166 -15.87 1.36 27.45
C LYS A 166 -15.09 0.12 27.01
N GLY A 167 -14.95 -0.84 27.89
CA GLY A 167 -14.20 -2.08 27.64
C GLY A 167 -15.07 -3.17 27.05
N THR A 168 -14.49 -4.00 26.22
CA THR A 168 -15.04 -5.27 25.72
C THR A 168 -14.08 -6.38 26.06
N PHE A 169 -14.57 -7.47 26.62
CA PHE A 169 -13.75 -8.64 26.92
C PHE A 169 -14.41 -9.92 26.40
N GLY A 170 -13.61 -10.78 25.78
CA GLY A 170 -14.02 -12.10 25.31
C GLY A 170 -12.97 -13.17 25.56
N VAL A 171 -13.44 -14.38 25.80
CA VAL A 171 -12.60 -15.57 25.91
C VAL A 171 -12.69 -16.34 24.61
N LEU A 172 -11.54 -16.75 24.08
CA LEU A 172 -11.42 -17.56 22.87
C LEU A 172 -10.94 -18.97 23.22
N SER A 173 -11.38 -19.97 22.46
CA SER A 173 -10.83 -21.32 22.51
C SER A 173 -9.79 -21.59 21.41
N SER A 174 -9.79 -20.78 20.36
CA SER A 174 -8.81 -20.82 19.27
C SER A 174 -8.63 -19.43 18.68
N TYR A 175 -7.50 -19.20 18.02
CA TYR A 175 -7.20 -18.00 17.26
C TYR A 175 -6.27 -18.34 16.09
N ASP A 176 -6.62 -17.95 14.89
CA ASP A 176 -5.77 -18.14 13.71
C ASP A 176 -4.87 -16.91 13.53
N ASP A 177 -3.61 -17.05 13.97
CA ASP A 177 -2.65 -15.96 13.98
C ASP A 177 -2.02 -15.72 12.62
N GLN A 178 -2.55 -14.77 11.89
CA GLN A 178 -2.07 -14.38 10.57
C GLN A 178 -0.81 -13.50 10.62
N PHE A 179 -0.56 -12.81 11.75
CA PHE A 179 0.51 -11.82 11.84
C PHE A 179 1.86 -12.40 12.28
N THR A 180 1.86 -13.42 13.15
CA THR A 180 3.10 -14.00 13.67
C THR A 180 3.51 -15.29 12.96
N MET A 181 2.76 -15.69 11.91
CA MET A 181 2.96 -16.93 11.14
C MET A 181 2.96 -18.21 11.97
N LYS A 182 2.39 -18.17 13.17
CA LYS A 182 2.24 -19.36 14.03
C LYS A 182 1.06 -20.23 13.64
N GLY A 183 0.21 -19.75 12.73
CA GLY A 183 -1.00 -20.43 12.28
C GLY A 183 -2.06 -20.52 13.38
N LYS A 184 -2.90 -21.56 13.33
CA LYS A 184 -3.98 -21.77 14.29
C LYS A 184 -3.43 -22.11 15.68
N LEU A 185 -3.74 -21.25 16.65
CA LEU A 185 -3.45 -21.43 18.06
C LEU A 185 -4.71 -21.95 18.77
N GLU A 186 -4.54 -22.86 19.71
CA GLU A 186 -5.63 -23.42 20.52
C GLU A 186 -5.34 -23.20 21.99
N SER A 187 -6.35 -22.80 22.75
CA SER A 187 -6.29 -22.67 24.21
C SER A 187 -6.02 -24.02 24.85
N LYS A 188 -5.12 -24.03 25.83
CA LYS A 188 -4.81 -25.19 26.66
C LYS A 188 -5.38 -25.05 28.07
N ALA A 189 -6.31 -24.11 28.25
CA ALA A 189 -6.93 -23.84 29.53
C ALA A 189 -7.55 -25.06 30.14
N THR A 190 -7.39 -25.19 31.44
CA THR A 190 -7.95 -26.27 32.29
C THR A 190 -9.02 -25.70 33.20
N ASP A 191 -9.66 -26.55 34.02
CA ASP A 191 -10.60 -26.09 35.05
C ASP A 191 -9.93 -25.16 36.10
N ALA A 192 -8.59 -25.14 36.18
CA ALA A 192 -7.86 -24.22 37.06
C ALA A 192 -7.78 -22.79 36.49
N ASP A 193 -7.95 -22.66 35.19
CA ASP A 193 -7.85 -21.38 34.47
C ASP A 193 -9.22 -20.71 34.26
N LEU A 194 -10.29 -21.23 34.88
CA LEU A 194 -11.64 -20.68 34.73
C LEU A 194 -11.74 -19.26 35.30
N LEU A 195 -12.13 -18.32 34.44
CA LEU A 195 -12.16 -16.90 34.74
C LEU A 195 -13.43 -16.43 35.43
N THR A 196 -13.32 -15.49 36.35
CA THR A 196 -14.43 -14.65 36.82
C THR A 196 -14.43 -13.31 36.09
N ILE A 197 -15.49 -13.04 35.33
CA ILE A 197 -15.63 -11.82 34.54
C ILE A 197 -16.57 -10.86 35.28
N ASN A 198 -16.08 -9.69 35.61
CA ASN A 198 -16.83 -8.64 36.31
C ASN A 198 -17.06 -7.46 35.36
N LEU A 199 -18.29 -7.31 34.87
CA LEU A 199 -18.67 -6.21 34.00
C LEU A 199 -19.27 -5.07 34.81
N GLU A 200 -18.63 -3.90 34.74
CA GLU A 200 -19.20 -2.65 35.24
C GLU A 200 -20.30 -2.17 34.29
N LYS A 201 -21.08 -1.14 34.73
CA LYS A 201 -22.09 -0.52 33.87
C LYS A 201 -21.48 -0.07 32.53
N GLY A 202 -22.10 -0.51 31.40
CA GLY A 202 -21.63 -0.19 30.05
C GLY A 202 -20.60 -1.18 29.49
N GLY A 203 -19.91 -1.94 30.35
CA GLY A 203 -18.95 -2.96 29.89
C GLY A 203 -19.60 -4.02 29.02
N THR A 204 -18.88 -4.50 28.04
CA THR A 204 -19.37 -5.44 27.02
C THR A 204 -18.73 -6.81 27.18
N LEU A 205 -19.56 -7.85 27.19
CA LEU A 205 -19.13 -9.24 27.04
C LEU A 205 -19.08 -9.58 25.54
N TYR A 206 -17.96 -10.10 25.08
CA TYR A 206 -17.84 -10.66 23.73
C TYR A 206 -17.98 -12.17 23.80
N ILE A 207 -18.85 -12.75 22.96
CA ILE A 207 -19.05 -14.19 22.80
C ILE A 207 -18.60 -14.56 21.38
N ASP A 208 -17.71 -15.53 21.29
CA ASP A 208 -17.23 -16.01 20.01
C ASP A 208 -18.13 -17.15 19.49
N ALA A 209 -18.76 -16.93 18.33
CA ALA A 209 -19.62 -17.94 17.70
C ALA A 209 -18.84 -19.11 17.07
N ALA A 210 -17.52 -19.00 16.94
CA ALA A 210 -16.69 -20.10 16.45
C ALA A 210 -16.08 -20.93 17.58
N SER A 211 -16.31 -20.53 18.85
CA SER A 211 -15.69 -21.14 20.03
C SER A 211 -16.70 -21.82 20.95
N THR A 212 -16.22 -22.81 21.69
CA THR A 212 -16.89 -23.33 22.90
C THR A 212 -16.00 -23.03 24.10
N VAL A 213 -16.44 -22.11 24.96
CA VAL A 213 -15.68 -21.62 26.10
C VAL A 213 -16.46 -21.84 27.40
N LYS A 214 -15.71 -22.02 28.49
CA LYS A 214 -16.24 -22.20 29.86
C LYS A 214 -15.52 -21.21 30.77
N VAL A 215 -16.29 -20.49 31.60
CA VAL A 215 -15.77 -19.59 32.62
C VAL A 215 -16.36 -19.98 34.00
N GLN A 216 -15.73 -19.52 35.07
CA GLN A 216 -16.23 -19.77 36.41
C GLN A 216 -17.53 -19.02 36.66
N LYS A 217 -17.54 -17.71 36.38
CA LYS A 217 -18.69 -16.84 36.65
C LYS A 217 -18.68 -15.57 35.82
N VAL A 218 -19.87 -15.06 35.49
CA VAL A 218 -20.05 -13.72 34.93
C VAL A 218 -20.91 -12.89 35.89
N ASN A 219 -20.37 -11.76 36.33
CA ASN A 219 -21.06 -10.81 37.19
C ASN A 219 -21.40 -9.55 36.38
N PHE A 220 -22.68 -9.32 36.15
CA PHE A 220 -23.19 -8.08 35.57
C PHE A 220 -23.66 -7.12 36.67
N THR A 221 -23.14 -5.91 36.68
CA THR A 221 -23.60 -4.88 37.65
C THR A 221 -24.95 -4.30 37.28
N GLU A 222 -25.21 -4.10 35.99
CA GLU A 222 -26.48 -3.61 35.43
C GLU A 222 -26.78 -4.30 34.10
N THR A 223 -27.70 -3.75 33.29
CA THR A 223 -27.91 -4.23 31.91
C THR A 223 -26.67 -3.92 31.10
N ASN A 224 -25.92 -4.97 30.72
CA ASN A 224 -24.69 -4.89 29.98
C ASN A 224 -24.91 -5.26 28.52
N ASN A 225 -24.00 -4.82 27.68
CA ASN A 225 -23.98 -5.18 26.26
C ASN A 225 -23.36 -6.57 26.10
N VAL A 226 -23.89 -7.34 25.15
CA VAL A 226 -23.28 -8.59 24.71
C VAL A 226 -23.13 -8.55 23.20
N LYS A 227 -21.91 -8.65 22.73
CA LYS A 227 -21.57 -8.74 21.31
C LYS A 227 -21.26 -10.19 20.96
N VAL A 228 -21.64 -10.60 19.76
CA VAL A 228 -21.33 -11.91 19.21
C VAL A 228 -20.49 -11.74 17.94
N GLY A 229 -19.34 -12.36 17.89
CA GLY A 229 -18.44 -12.30 16.75
C GLY A 229 -17.84 -13.67 16.42
N ILE A 230 -16.82 -13.69 15.61
CA ILE A 230 -16.18 -14.88 15.03
C ILE A 230 -14.65 -14.83 15.11
N ALA A 231 -14.09 -14.11 16.08
CA ALA A 231 -12.64 -13.91 16.19
C ALA A 231 -11.85 -15.22 16.37
N GLY A 232 -12.47 -16.25 16.91
CA GLY A 232 -11.89 -17.60 17.05
C GLY A 232 -12.06 -18.49 15.83
N ALA A 233 -12.69 -18.00 14.74
CA ALA A 233 -12.83 -18.77 13.51
C ALA A 233 -11.48 -18.96 12.84
N ASP A 234 -11.22 -20.17 12.35
CA ASP A 234 -10.08 -20.41 11.49
C ASP A 234 -10.36 -19.98 10.03
N ARG A 235 -9.30 -19.86 9.25
CA ARG A 235 -9.35 -19.43 7.85
C ARG A 235 -10.31 -20.26 7.01
N GLU A 236 -10.24 -21.58 7.12
CA GLU A 236 -11.09 -22.50 6.38
C GLU A 236 -12.56 -22.31 6.77
N GLY A 237 -12.84 -22.17 8.06
CA GLY A 237 -14.19 -21.91 8.58
C GLY A 237 -14.77 -20.59 8.07
N LEU A 238 -13.97 -19.52 8.02
CA LEU A 238 -14.40 -18.22 7.47
C LEU A 238 -14.81 -18.36 6.01
N LEU A 239 -13.95 -18.97 5.19
CA LEU A 239 -14.21 -19.16 3.76
C LEU A 239 -15.37 -20.13 3.51
N ASP A 240 -15.52 -21.18 4.33
CA ASP A 240 -16.58 -22.17 4.16
C ASP A 240 -17.96 -21.59 4.49
N VAL A 241 -18.08 -20.79 5.55
CA VAL A 241 -19.36 -20.14 5.87
C VAL A 241 -19.66 -19.02 4.87
N TYR A 242 -18.68 -18.19 4.55
CA TYR A 242 -18.90 -17.10 3.58
C TYR A 242 -19.20 -17.60 2.18
N GLY A 243 -18.49 -18.61 1.72
CA GLY A 243 -18.66 -19.27 0.42
C GLY A 243 -19.86 -20.24 0.35
N GLY A 244 -20.60 -20.43 1.46
CA GLY A 244 -21.81 -21.24 1.50
C GLY A 244 -21.60 -22.76 1.54
N LYS A 245 -20.38 -23.24 1.80
CA LYS A 245 -20.11 -24.68 2.03
C LYS A 245 -20.59 -25.13 3.41
N LYS A 246 -20.59 -24.23 4.38
CA LYS A 246 -21.12 -24.40 5.72
C LYS A 246 -22.17 -23.34 6.01
N GLU A 247 -23.27 -23.72 6.64
CA GLU A 247 -24.44 -22.84 6.85
C GLU A 247 -24.14 -21.71 7.85
N ALA A 248 -23.48 -22.01 8.96
CA ALA A 248 -23.21 -21.06 10.03
C ALA A 248 -22.04 -21.50 10.91
N PHE A 249 -21.45 -20.55 11.61
CA PHE A 249 -20.69 -20.81 12.84
C PHE A 249 -21.65 -21.13 13.97
N THR A 250 -21.23 -21.99 14.91
CA THR A 250 -21.99 -22.30 16.11
C THR A 250 -21.05 -22.33 17.31
N GLY A 251 -21.35 -21.51 18.32
CA GLY A 251 -20.55 -21.39 19.53
C GLY A 251 -21.37 -21.50 20.82
N THR A 252 -20.68 -21.80 21.90
CA THR A 252 -21.28 -21.85 23.24
C THR A 252 -20.40 -21.14 24.25
N PHE A 253 -21.04 -20.40 25.14
CA PHE A 253 -20.39 -19.75 26.27
C PHE A 253 -21.04 -20.27 27.56
N GLU A 254 -20.29 -20.95 28.41
CA GLU A 254 -20.77 -21.58 29.65
C GLU A 254 -20.21 -20.85 30.88
N SER A 255 -21.05 -20.65 31.88
CA SER A 255 -20.68 -20.13 33.20
C SER A 255 -21.08 -21.11 34.28
N VAL A 256 -20.09 -21.68 34.99
CA VAL A 256 -20.31 -22.74 36.01
C VAL A 256 -21.24 -22.27 37.09
N ASP A 257 -21.00 -21.08 37.63
CA ASP A 257 -21.76 -20.51 38.75
C ASP A 257 -22.93 -19.62 38.28
N GLY A 258 -23.23 -19.61 36.96
CA GLY A 258 -24.32 -18.86 36.39
C GLY A 258 -24.01 -17.37 36.22
N GLY A 259 -25.05 -16.56 36.24
CA GLY A 259 -24.99 -15.10 36.03
C GLY A 259 -25.37 -14.65 34.64
N LEU A 260 -25.50 -15.55 33.66
CA LEU A 260 -25.88 -15.26 32.28
C LEU A 260 -27.39 -14.99 32.13
N GLY A 261 -28.22 -15.37 33.09
CA GLY A 261 -29.68 -15.14 33.05
C GLY A 261 -30.10 -13.66 33.01
N LYS A 262 -29.16 -12.72 33.25
CA LYS A 262 -29.41 -11.29 33.08
C LYS A 262 -29.32 -10.83 31.62
N VAL A 263 -28.73 -11.64 30.73
CA VAL A 263 -28.60 -11.35 29.30
C VAL A 263 -29.94 -11.61 28.62
N GLN A 264 -30.39 -10.68 27.81
CA GLN A 264 -31.60 -10.81 27.01
C GLN A 264 -31.22 -11.22 25.58
N ALA A 265 -31.82 -12.26 25.04
CA ALA A 265 -31.47 -12.78 23.71
C ALA A 265 -31.70 -11.76 22.58
N ASP A 266 -32.69 -10.89 22.73
CA ASP A 266 -32.99 -9.78 21.79
C ASP A 266 -32.03 -8.59 21.90
N LYS A 267 -31.12 -8.60 22.88
CA LYS A 267 -30.07 -7.59 23.07
C LYS A 267 -28.69 -8.06 22.61
N LEU A 268 -28.57 -9.30 22.14
CA LEU A 268 -27.36 -9.76 21.49
C LEU A 268 -27.17 -9.01 20.16
N SER A 269 -25.96 -8.53 19.91
CA SER A 269 -25.62 -7.82 18.67
C SER A 269 -24.44 -8.48 17.96
N SER A 270 -24.44 -8.47 16.63
CA SER A 270 -23.30 -8.92 15.84
C SER A 270 -22.17 -7.90 15.90
N ASP A 271 -20.93 -8.40 15.99
CA ASP A 271 -19.68 -7.61 15.89
C ASP A 271 -19.02 -7.77 14.51
N SER A 272 -19.72 -8.32 13.53
CA SER A 272 -19.21 -8.54 12.18
C SER A 272 -19.96 -7.71 11.15
N LEU A 273 -19.25 -7.23 10.14
CA LEU A 273 -19.84 -6.54 8.97
C LEU A 273 -20.52 -7.53 8.03
N PHE A 274 -19.98 -8.73 7.88
CA PHE A 274 -20.39 -9.74 6.88
C PHE A 274 -21.25 -10.86 7.44
N PHE A 275 -21.27 -11.03 8.77
CA PHE A 275 -22.03 -12.11 9.41
C PHE A 275 -23.09 -11.54 10.35
N GLU A 276 -24.22 -12.18 10.40
CA GLU A 276 -25.34 -11.83 11.30
C GLU A 276 -25.65 -12.95 12.29
N LEU A 277 -26.17 -12.55 13.44
CA LEU A 277 -26.62 -13.49 14.47
C LEU A 277 -27.81 -14.31 13.99
N GLY A 278 -27.72 -15.63 14.15
CA GLY A 278 -28.82 -16.55 13.90
C GLY A 278 -29.99 -16.33 14.86
N LYS A 279 -31.21 -16.60 14.38
CA LYS A 279 -32.44 -16.48 15.17
C LYS A 279 -32.61 -17.57 16.25
N ASP A 280 -31.70 -18.54 16.27
CA ASP A 280 -31.68 -19.69 17.17
C ASP A 280 -30.87 -19.44 18.46
N ALA A 281 -30.41 -18.20 18.68
CA ALA A 281 -29.70 -17.84 19.90
C ALA A 281 -30.52 -18.17 21.16
N LYS A 282 -29.90 -18.88 22.12
CA LYS A 282 -30.52 -19.29 23.38
C LYS A 282 -29.70 -18.76 24.54
N VAL A 283 -30.39 -18.14 25.49
CA VAL A 283 -29.80 -17.62 26.71
C VAL A 283 -30.42 -18.34 27.90
N GLU A 284 -29.59 -19.05 28.68
CA GLU A 284 -29.90 -19.69 29.93
C GLU A 284 -28.96 -19.14 31.02
N ASP A 285 -29.27 -19.30 32.30
CA ASP A 285 -28.44 -18.75 33.37
C ASP A 285 -26.98 -19.25 33.36
N LYS A 286 -26.76 -20.46 32.87
CA LYS A 286 -25.44 -21.07 32.82
C LYS A 286 -24.86 -21.23 31.42
N LYS A 287 -25.62 -20.90 30.39
CA LYS A 287 -25.20 -21.15 28.99
C LYS A 287 -25.83 -20.18 28.01
N ILE A 288 -25.02 -19.67 27.14
CA ILE A 288 -25.47 -18.97 25.93
C ILE A 288 -25.01 -19.79 24.74
N SER A 289 -25.95 -20.10 23.83
CA SER A 289 -25.66 -20.75 22.53
C SER A 289 -26.01 -19.78 21.44
N VAL A 290 -25.11 -19.60 20.50
CA VAL A 290 -25.22 -18.64 19.38
C VAL A 290 -24.83 -19.29 18.08
N SER A 291 -25.40 -18.79 16.99
CA SER A 291 -24.92 -19.06 15.64
C SER A 291 -24.71 -17.75 14.90
N MET A 292 -23.78 -17.76 13.94
CA MET A 292 -23.57 -16.63 13.02
C MET A 292 -23.50 -17.15 11.58
N LYS A 293 -24.28 -16.57 10.68
CA LYS A 293 -24.34 -16.89 9.26
C LYS A 293 -23.99 -15.66 8.41
N LYS A 294 -23.65 -15.87 7.14
CA LYS A 294 -23.48 -14.78 6.18
C LYS A 294 -24.72 -13.89 6.16
N LYS A 295 -24.54 -12.56 6.17
CA LYS A 295 -25.62 -11.59 6.02
C LYS A 295 -26.22 -11.67 4.63
N ASP A 296 -27.55 -11.69 4.53
CA ASP A 296 -28.26 -11.65 3.27
C ASP A 296 -28.11 -10.26 2.60
N GLY A 297 -27.73 -10.24 1.32
CA GLY A 297 -27.61 -9.01 0.53
C GLY A 297 -26.39 -8.14 0.81
N VAL A 298 -25.50 -8.55 1.71
CA VAL A 298 -24.19 -7.88 1.93
C VAL A 298 -23.11 -8.62 1.16
N THR A 299 -22.44 -7.91 0.27
CA THR A 299 -21.28 -8.37 -0.49
C THR A 299 -20.07 -7.51 -0.16
N MET A 300 -18.88 -7.94 -0.56
CA MET A 300 -17.69 -7.12 -0.40
C MET A 300 -17.78 -5.80 -1.18
N ALA A 301 -18.45 -5.82 -2.35
CA ALA A 301 -18.71 -4.62 -3.15
C ALA A 301 -19.69 -3.63 -2.49
N SER A 302 -20.40 -4.02 -1.42
CA SER A 302 -21.27 -3.11 -0.66
C SER A 302 -20.50 -1.98 0.04
N PHE A 303 -19.19 -2.12 0.19
CA PHE A 303 -18.29 -1.18 0.86
C PHE A 303 -17.35 -0.46 -0.13
N ALA A 304 -17.62 -0.54 -1.43
CA ALA A 304 -16.80 0.06 -2.47
C ALA A 304 -17.37 1.40 -2.93
N ASP A 305 -16.52 2.44 -3.00
CA ASP A 305 -16.91 3.80 -3.37
C ASP A 305 -16.78 4.06 -4.88
N THR A 306 -15.77 3.47 -5.54
CA THR A 306 -15.48 3.66 -6.97
C THR A 306 -15.77 2.40 -7.78
N GLU A 307 -15.78 2.52 -9.12
CA GLU A 307 -15.97 1.35 -9.99
C GLU A 307 -14.77 0.39 -9.89
N ASN A 308 -13.53 0.91 -9.88
CA ASN A 308 -12.34 0.10 -9.64
C ASN A 308 -12.44 -0.68 -8.32
N GLN A 309 -12.85 0.00 -7.24
CA GLN A 309 -13.04 -0.66 -5.93
C GLN A 309 -14.11 -1.75 -5.97
N LYS A 310 -15.18 -1.60 -6.77
CA LYS A 310 -16.16 -2.66 -6.96
C LYS A 310 -15.58 -3.86 -7.70
N GLN A 311 -14.76 -3.62 -8.73
CA GLN A 311 -14.06 -4.70 -9.45
C GLN A 311 -13.11 -5.44 -8.52
N ILE A 312 -12.34 -4.71 -7.71
CA ILE A 312 -11.44 -5.25 -6.68
C ILE A 312 -12.23 -6.10 -5.67
N ALA A 313 -13.30 -5.54 -5.10
CA ALA A 313 -14.14 -6.22 -4.12
C ALA A 313 -14.76 -7.50 -4.67
N ASN A 314 -15.28 -7.46 -5.90
CA ASN A 314 -15.86 -8.64 -6.57
C ASN A 314 -14.79 -9.72 -6.85
N ALA A 315 -13.58 -9.30 -7.24
CA ALA A 315 -12.47 -10.22 -7.45
C ALA A 315 -12.03 -10.86 -6.13
N ILE A 316 -11.91 -10.09 -5.03
CA ILE A 316 -11.59 -10.60 -3.70
C ILE A 316 -12.67 -11.59 -3.22
N GLU A 317 -13.95 -11.22 -3.34
CA GLU A 317 -15.08 -12.09 -2.96
C GLU A 317 -15.07 -13.41 -3.74
N GLY A 318 -14.78 -13.36 -5.04
CA GLY A 318 -14.69 -14.53 -5.89
C GLY A 318 -13.43 -15.37 -5.74
N SER A 319 -12.40 -14.86 -5.05
CA SER A 319 -11.10 -15.53 -4.87
C SER A 319 -11.12 -16.55 -3.75
N LEU A 320 -11.80 -16.26 -2.64
CA LEU A 320 -11.84 -17.09 -1.43
C LEU A 320 -10.43 -17.49 -0.97
N ASN A 321 -9.53 -16.53 -0.89
CA ASN A 321 -8.14 -16.67 -0.51
C ASN A 321 -7.82 -15.87 0.77
N ASP A 322 -6.54 -15.71 1.11
CA ASP A 322 -6.09 -15.00 2.32
C ASP A 322 -6.53 -13.53 2.33
N LEU A 323 -6.50 -12.85 1.18
CA LEU A 323 -7.00 -11.48 1.08
C LEU A 323 -8.52 -11.38 1.33
N THR A 324 -9.28 -12.41 0.94
CA THR A 324 -10.70 -12.52 1.30
C THR A 324 -10.89 -12.59 2.82
N ILE A 325 -10.02 -13.33 3.51
CA ILE A 325 -10.07 -13.45 4.97
C ILE A 325 -9.78 -12.11 5.64
N ASP A 326 -8.81 -11.34 5.14
CA ASP A 326 -8.50 -10.01 5.70
C ASP A 326 -9.72 -9.08 5.62
N VAL A 327 -10.44 -9.08 4.50
CA VAL A 327 -11.70 -8.31 4.36
C VAL A 327 -12.77 -8.81 5.33
N LEU A 328 -12.97 -10.14 5.42
CA LEU A 328 -13.98 -10.74 6.31
C LEU A 328 -13.71 -10.50 7.79
N SER A 329 -12.43 -10.31 8.16
CA SER A 329 -11.97 -10.06 9.52
C SER A 329 -12.04 -8.59 9.91
N SER A 330 -12.28 -7.67 8.97
CA SER A 330 -12.43 -6.25 9.24
C SER A 330 -13.63 -5.99 10.15
N THR A 331 -13.44 -5.09 11.11
CA THR A 331 -14.45 -4.75 12.13
C THR A 331 -15.14 -3.41 11.87
N SER A 332 -14.64 -2.62 10.92
CA SER A 332 -15.21 -1.33 10.52
C SER A 332 -15.24 -1.16 8.99
N GLU A 333 -16.19 -0.37 8.51
CA GLU A 333 -16.27 0.01 7.10
C GLU A 333 -15.04 0.80 6.66
N ASP A 334 -14.48 1.64 7.55
CA ASP A 334 -13.28 2.44 7.27
C ASP A 334 -12.05 1.56 6.99
N GLU A 335 -11.91 0.42 7.67
CA GLU A 335 -10.83 -0.55 7.39
C GLU A 335 -10.95 -1.12 5.98
N ILE A 336 -12.15 -1.52 5.56
CA ILE A 336 -12.41 -2.07 4.23
C ILE A 336 -12.19 -1.01 3.15
N THR A 337 -12.73 0.19 3.35
CA THR A 337 -12.57 1.31 2.40
C THR A 337 -11.10 1.71 2.26
N SER A 338 -10.34 1.73 3.36
CA SER A 338 -8.89 1.98 3.34
C SER A 338 -8.13 0.89 2.59
N LEU A 339 -8.50 -0.38 2.78
CA LEU A 339 -7.94 -1.51 2.04
C LEU A 339 -8.21 -1.36 0.53
N TYR A 340 -9.47 -1.12 0.14
CA TYR A 340 -9.82 -0.95 -1.26
C TYR A 340 -9.15 0.27 -1.87
N SER A 341 -9.06 1.38 -1.15
CA SER A 341 -8.34 2.58 -1.60
C SER A 341 -6.83 2.31 -1.79
N THR A 342 -6.25 1.41 -1.00
CA THR A 342 -4.86 1.01 -1.19
C THR A 342 -4.68 0.14 -2.43
N LEU A 343 -5.65 -0.74 -2.72
CA LEU A 343 -5.63 -1.65 -3.86
C LEU A 343 -6.05 -0.98 -5.17
N ASP A 344 -6.83 0.12 -5.11
CA ASP A 344 -7.25 0.94 -6.26
C ASP A 344 -6.06 1.81 -6.73
N ASP A 345 -5.10 1.17 -7.39
CA ASP A 345 -3.87 1.81 -7.88
C ASP A 345 -3.75 1.59 -9.39
N ASP A 346 -3.94 2.67 -10.14
CA ASP A 346 -4.00 2.72 -11.60
C ASP A 346 -2.66 3.04 -12.28
N PHE A 347 -1.56 2.93 -11.55
CA PHE A 347 -0.22 3.29 -12.01
C PHE A 347 0.16 2.64 -13.36
N TYR A 348 0.02 1.31 -13.49
CA TYR A 348 0.35 0.62 -14.74
C TYR A 348 -0.65 0.91 -15.87
N ALA A 349 -1.91 1.10 -15.54
CA ALA A 349 -2.96 1.44 -16.48
C ALA A 349 -2.70 2.82 -17.11
N THR A 350 -2.34 3.81 -16.29
CA THR A 350 -1.97 5.16 -16.73
C THR A 350 -0.65 5.18 -17.50
N ALA A 351 0.37 4.42 -17.06
CA ALA A 351 1.66 4.30 -17.74
C ALA A 351 1.52 3.71 -19.16
N ARG A 352 0.59 2.78 -19.36
CA ARG A 352 0.28 2.21 -20.68
C ARG A 352 -0.17 3.29 -21.67
N ASN A 353 -1.07 4.20 -21.28
CA ASN A 353 -1.52 5.28 -22.14
C ASN A 353 -0.45 6.35 -22.39
N ALA A 354 0.38 6.65 -21.38
CA ALA A 354 1.54 7.50 -21.53
C ALA A 354 2.54 6.94 -22.56
N LEU A 355 2.75 5.62 -22.59
CA LEU A 355 3.58 4.95 -23.61
C LEU A 355 3.02 5.12 -25.02
N VAL A 356 1.70 5.04 -25.22
CA VAL A 356 1.04 5.31 -26.51
C VAL A 356 1.33 6.71 -26.98
N MET A 357 1.29 7.70 -26.08
CA MET A 357 1.56 9.08 -26.44
C MET A 357 3.02 9.30 -26.86
N ASN A 358 3.98 8.68 -26.17
CA ASN A 358 5.39 8.70 -26.57
C ASN A 358 5.58 8.06 -27.96
N ALA A 359 4.96 6.91 -28.20
CA ALA A 359 5.00 6.26 -29.50
C ALA A 359 4.37 7.09 -30.61
N THR A 360 3.28 7.82 -30.32
CA THR A 360 2.66 8.77 -31.27
C THR A 360 3.61 9.92 -31.61
N ALA A 361 4.40 10.42 -30.65
CA ALA A 361 5.43 11.43 -30.91
C ALA A 361 6.54 10.91 -31.84
N VAL A 362 6.90 9.61 -31.75
CA VAL A 362 7.85 8.97 -32.67
C VAL A 362 7.30 8.94 -34.10
N SER A 363 6.08 8.43 -34.31
CA SER A 363 5.48 8.35 -35.65
C SER A 363 5.29 9.74 -36.26
N ARG A 364 4.90 10.76 -35.46
CA ARG A 364 4.82 12.14 -35.89
C ARG A 364 6.17 12.69 -36.35
N THR A 365 7.24 12.42 -35.58
CA THR A 365 8.62 12.84 -35.96
C THR A 365 9.01 12.28 -37.33
N VAL A 366 8.72 10.99 -37.57
CA VAL A 366 9.04 10.32 -38.83
C VAL A 366 8.22 10.88 -39.99
N MET A 367 6.92 11.12 -39.81
CA MET A 367 6.06 11.72 -40.81
C MET A 367 6.52 13.14 -41.15
N ASP A 368 6.94 13.96 -40.17
CA ASP A 368 7.45 15.30 -40.39
C ASP A 368 8.77 15.27 -41.19
N GLN A 369 9.65 14.30 -40.91
CA GLN A 369 10.86 14.14 -41.72
C GLN A 369 10.53 13.72 -43.16
N ALA A 370 9.58 12.79 -43.35
CA ALA A 370 9.13 12.36 -44.66
C ALA A 370 8.57 13.54 -45.48
N ARG A 371 7.78 14.41 -44.89
CA ARG A 371 7.13 15.56 -45.55
C ARG A 371 8.06 16.76 -45.82
N GLY A 372 9.18 16.84 -45.15
CA GLY A 372 10.12 17.92 -45.35
C GLY A 372 9.82 19.16 -44.55
N MET A 373 9.23 19.07 -43.36
CA MET A 373 9.06 20.17 -42.39
C MET A 373 8.91 21.55 -42.99
N GLY A 374 7.80 21.85 -43.67
CA GLY A 374 7.52 23.18 -44.21
C GLY A 374 8.01 23.45 -45.61
N GLU A 375 8.71 22.55 -46.26
CA GLU A 375 9.05 22.71 -47.70
C GLU A 375 7.84 22.48 -48.61
N GLY A 376 6.71 22.05 -48.08
CA GLY A 376 5.40 21.96 -48.74
C GLY A 376 5.30 21.04 -49.96
N ARG A 377 6.38 20.68 -50.55
CA ARG A 377 6.58 19.63 -51.53
C ARG A 377 7.93 18.98 -51.30
N SER A 378 7.93 17.72 -51.05
CA SER A 378 9.13 16.92 -50.85
C SER A 378 9.89 16.64 -52.15
N ALA A 379 9.29 16.83 -53.28
CA ALA A 379 9.80 16.37 -54.57
C ALA A 379 10.72 17.34 -55.33
N GLU A 380 10.72 18.61 -55.01
CA GLU A 380 11.60 19.59 -55.70
C GLU A 380 12.83 19.91 -54.88
N VAL A 381 13.55 18.89 -54.40
CA VAL A 381 14.89 19.14 -53.92
C VAL A 381 15.86 18.88 -55.05
N ASP A 382 16.44 19.93 -55.48
CA ASP A 382 17.54 19.96 -56.42
C ASP A 382 18.53 18.79 -56.26
N ASN A 383 18.61 17.95 -57.26
CA ASN A 383 19.74 17.11 -57.62
C ASN A 383 20.17 15.96 -56.67
N GLY A 384 19.49 15.66 -55.57
CA GLY A 384 19.84 14.51 -54.71
C GLY A 384 18.82 13.38 -54.81
N ARG A 385 19.25 12.15 -55.18
CA ARG A 385 18.41 10.95 -55.13
C ARG A 385 18.36 10.32 -53.73
N ALA A 386 19.18 10.79 -52.80
CA ALA A 386 19.27 10.30 -51.45
C ALA A 386 19.33 11.43 -50.44
N ARG A 387 18.80 11.17 -49.25
CA ARG A 387 18.76 12.15 -48.15
C ARG A 387 19.11 11.43 -46.84
N LEU A 388 19.92 12.09 -46.02
CA LEU A 388 20.14 11.70 -44.61
C LEU A 388 19.54 12.76 -43.70
N TRP A 389 18.99 12.32 -42.60
CA TRP A 389 18.46 13.21 -41.58
C TRP A 389 18.77 12.73 -40.15
N ALA A 390 18.84 13.67 -39.24
CA ALA A 390 18.88 13.44 -37.81
C ALA A 390 17.84 14.31 -37.12
N SER A 391 17.21 13.80 -36.09
CA SER A 391 16.23 14.51 -35.26
C SER A 391 16.43 14.20 -33.79
N GLY A 392 16.25 15.22 -32.95
CA GLY A 392 16.14 15.07 -31.50
C GLY A 392 14.77 15.51 -31.03
N ILE A 393 14.20 14.81 -30.09
CA ILE A 393 12.93 15.14 -29.44
C ILE A 393 13.11 15.20 -27.93
N SER A 394 12.49 16.21 -27.31
CA SER A 394 12.17 16.21 -25.88
C SER A 394 10.67 16.42 -25.76
N HIS A 395 10.00 15.43 -25.20
CA HIS A 395 8.55 15.37 -25.08
C HIS A 395 8.20 15.16 -23.60
N TRP A 396 7.28 15.95 -23.07
CA TRP A 396 6.87 15.92 -21.67
C TRP A 396 5.40 16.21 -21.53
N GLY A 397 4.82 15.82 -20.38
CA GLY A 397 3.41 16.05 -20.11
C GLY A 397 2.94 15.42 -18.84
N GLU A 398 1.63 15.35 -18.71
CA GLU A 398 0.94 14.78 -17.57
C GLU A 398 -0.17 13.85 -18.08
N ALA A 399 -0.33 12.71 -17.40
CA ALA A 399 -1.44 11.80 -17.58
C ALA A 399 -2.21 11.73 -16.26
N GLU A 400 -3.46 12.16 -16.26
CA GLU A 400 -4.35 12.10 -15.10
C GLU A 400 -4.95 10.69 -15.01
N GLY A 401 -4.58 9.94 -13.98
CA GLY A 401 -5.23 8.68 -13.61
C GLY A 401 -6.44 8.92 -12.72
N ASN A 402 -7.10 7.83 -12.33
CA ASN A 402 -8.24 7.91 -11.41
C ASN A 402 -7.83 8.34 -9.99
N ARG A 403 -6.59 8.07 -9.62
CA ARG A 403 -6.06 8.35 -8.29
C ARG A 403 -5.00 9.44 -8.28
N ASP A 404 -4.00 9.31 -9.10
CA ASP A 404 -2.82 10.16 -9.10
C ASP A 404 -2.50 10.64 -10.52
N THR A 405 -1.86 11.80 -10.63
CA THR A 405 -1.31 12.30 -11.88
C THR A 405 0.08 11.72 -12.09
N MET A 406 0.37 11.30 -13.31
CA MET A 406 1.67 10.81 -13.76
C MET A 406 2.38 11.84 -14.62
N ASP A 407 3.57 12.24 -14.20
CA ASP A 407 4.49 13.01 -15.04
C ASP A 407 5.10 12.11 -16.12
N VAL A 408 5.15 12.60 -17.35
CA VAL A 408 5.67 11.90 -18.52
C VAL A 408 6.84 12.70 -19.08
N ASP A 409 8.02 12.10 -19.17
CA ASP A 409 9.20 12.64 -19.84
C ASP A 409 9.72 11.61 -20.85
N PHE A 410 9.94 12.06 -22.09
CA PHE A 410 10.51 11.22 -23.15
C PHE A 410 11.54 12.03 -23.94
N ARG A 411 12.71 11.46 -24.15
CA ARG A 411 13.79 12.08 -24.93
C ARG A 411 14.39 11.05 -25.87
N ALA A 412 14.48 11.40 -27.15
CA ALA A 412 15.07 10.48 -28.12
C ALA A 412 15.85 11.21 -29.22
N GLY A 413 16.83 10.52 -29.76
CA GLY A 413 17.54 10.91 -30.95
C GLY A 413 17.32 9.89 -32.08
N PHE A 414 17.10 10.40 -33.29
CA PHE A 414 16.81 9.59 -34.47
C PHE A 414 17.81 9.86 -35.59
N LEU A 415 18.15 8.85 -36.34
CA LEU A 415 18.89 8.91 -37.59
C LEU A 415 18.09 8.18 -38.67
N GLY A 416 17.97 8.81 -39.84
CA GLY A 416 17.25 8.19 -40.94
C GLY A 416 17.89 8.48 -42.28
N ALA A 417 17.57 7.60 -43.23
CA ALA A 417 17.97 7.70 -44.63
C ALA A 417 16.76 7.47 -45.53
N GLU A 418 16.65 8.23 -46.60
CA GLU A 418 15.60 8.02 -47.60
C GLU A 418 16.17 8.20 -49.03
N ALA A 419 15.53 7.52 -49.96
CA ALA A 419 15.86 7.61 -51.35
C ALA A 419 14.62 7.80 -52.22
N ILE A 420 14.74 8.54 -53.32
CA ILE A 420 13.76 8.63 -54.38
C ILE A 420 13.81 7.36 -55.22
N VAL A 421 12.75 6.55 -55.14
CA VAL A 421 12.65 5.26 -55.86
C VAL A 421 11.91 5.39 -57.17
N LEU A 422 10.91 6.28 -57.19
CA LEU A 422 10.17 6.70 -58.38
C LEU A 422 10.15 8.23 -58.41
N ASP A 423 9.86 8.84 -59.52
CA ASP A 423 9.89 10.32 -59.66
C ASP A 423 8.97 11.04 -58.66
N ASN A 424 7.94 10.36 -58.18
CA ASN A 424 6.96 10.89 -57.24
C ASN A 424 6.93 10.15 -55.88
N THR A 425 7.84 9.17 -55.67
CA THR A 425 7.79 8.34 -54.47
C THR A 425 9.18 8.17 -53.85
N LYS A 426 9.26 8.38 -52.56
CA LYS A 426 10.47 8.09 -51.79
C LYS A 426 10.16 7.09 -50.66
N PHE A 427 11.15 6.31 -50.32
CA PHE A 427 11.15 5.41 -49.18
C PHE A 427 12.34 5.70 -48.27
N GLY A 428 12.12 5.55 -46.99
CA GLY A 428 13.13 5.73 -45.95
C GLY A 428 13.04 4.70 -44.86
N ALA A 429 14.15 4.59 -44.13
CA ALA A 429 14.25 3.85 -42.88
C ALA A 429 14.86 4.73 -41.81
N PHE A 430 14.54 4.44 -40.56
CA PHE A 430 15.10 5.14 -39.42
C PHE A 430 15.40 4.20 -38.26
N PHE A 431 16.33 4.65 -37.43
CA PHE A 431 16.65 4.10 -36.14
C PHE A 431 16.71 5.25 -35.11
N GLY A 432 16.27 5.00 -33.89
CA GLY A 432 16.33 5.93 -32.76
C GLY A 432 16.68 5.26 -31.45
N TYR A 433 17.22 6.04 -30.56
CA TYR A 433 17.45 5.64 -29.19
C TYR A 433 16.98 6.77 -28.26
N GLY A 434 16.32 6.39 -27.16
CA GLY A 434 15.74 7.33 -26.24
C GLY A 434 15.66 6.83 -24.81
N THR A 435 15.12 7.67 -23.96
CA THR A 435 14.78 7.35 -22.58
C THR A 435 13.39 7.87 -22.25
N THR A 436 12.67 7.10 -21.47
CA THR A 436 11.34 7.44 -20.94
C THR A 436 11.39 7.44 -19.42
N ASP A 437 10.84 8.48 -18.80
CA ASP A 437 10.60 8.57 -17.37
C ASP A 437 9.10 8.77 -17.13
N PHE A 438 8.46 7.85 -16.37
CA PHE A 438 7.10 8.04 -15.85
C PHE A 438 7.16 8.11 -14.33
N LYS A 439 6.56 9.14 -13.74
CA LYS A 439 6.58 9.37 -12.29
C LYS A 439 5.20 9.71 -11.76
N SER A 440 4.78 9.02 -10.69
CA SER A 440 3.58 9.33 -9.94
C SER A 440 3.86 9.18 -8.46
N GLY A 441 4.01 10.31 -7.76
CA GLY A 441 4.41 10.33 -6.36
C GLY A 441 5.79 9.68 -6.13
N LEU A 442 5.82 8.55 -5.43
CA LEU A 442 7.04 7.76 -5.18
C LEU A 442 7.23 6.64 -6.21
N ASN A 443 6.28 6.44 -7.10
CA ASN A 443 6.31 5.41 -8.12
C ASN A 443 7.04 5.93 -9.36
N LYS A 444 7.85 5.08 -9.99
CA LYS A 444 8.67 5.46 -11.13
C LYS A 444 8.86 4.28 -12.10
N ILE A 445 8.81 4.58 -13.40
CA ILE A 445 9.29 3.73 -14.49
C ILE A 445 10.39 4.48 -15.22
N ASP A 446 11.58 3.91 -15.28
CA ASP A 446 12.71 4.35 -16.10
C ASP A 446 12.83 3.41 -17.29
N GLY A 447 12.73 3.92 -18.51
CA GLY A 447 12.79 3.12 -19.73
C GLY A 447 13.92 3.55 -20.65
N ASP A 448 14.62 2.57 -21.22
CA ASP A 448 15.55 2.71 -22.34
C ASP A 448 14.86 2.29 -23.64
N ASP A 449 14.72 3.21 -24.58
CA ASP A 449 13.90 3.05 -25.78
C ASP A 449 14.77 2.81 -27.02
N LYS A 450 14.39 1.82 -27.83
CA LYS A 450 14.94 1.57 -29.16
C LYS A 450 13.82 1.70 -30.19
N HIS A 451 14.01 2.58 -31.17
CA HIS A 451 13.00 2.87 -32.19
C HIS A 451 13.54 2.50 -33.56
N PHE A 452 12.73 1.87 -34.39
CA PHE A 452 13.07 1.62 -35.78
C PHE A 452 11.83 1.47 -36.65
N GLY A 453 11.97 1.75 -37.93
CA GLY A 453 10.86 1.63 -38.85
C GLY A 453 11.19 1.99 -40.28
N LEU A 454 10.15 1.83 -41.08
CA LEU A 454 10.16 2.14 -42.52
C LEU A 454 9.05 3.12 -42.82
N TYR A 455 9.31 4.04 -43.73
CA TYR A 455 8.29 5.00 -44.16
C TYR A 455 8.38 5.31 -45.64
N GLY A 456 7.33 5.85 -46.17
CA GLY A 456 7.29 6.31 -47.55
C GLY A 456 6.44 7.56 -47.69
N LEU A 457 6.69 8.26 -48.79
CA LEU A 457 5.88 9.40 -49.22
C LEU A 457 5.68 9.30 -50.73
N THR A 458 4.46 9.54 -51.19
CA THR A 458 4.11 9.56 -52.61
C THR A 458 3.29 10.80 -52.93
N ASP A 459 3.70 11.55 -53.94
CA ASP A 459 2.97 12.70 -54.46
C ASP A 459 2.15 12.31 -55.71
N ILE A 460 0.85 12.59 -55.70
CA ILE A 460 -0.09 12.33 -56.79
C ILE A 460 -0.79 13.66 -57.11
N GLY A 461 -0.19 14.44 -57.99
CA GLY A 461 -0.66 15.78 -58.30
C GLY A 461 -0.57 16.72 -57.10
N HIS A 462 -1.73 17.17 -56.59
CA HIS A 462 -1.79 18.00 -55.38
C HIS A 462 -1.94 17.17 -54.07
N VAL A 463 -2.01 15.86 -54.15
CA VAL A 463 -2.16 15.00 -52.99
C VAL A 463 -0.83 14.42 -52.60
N THR A 464 -0.44 14.58 -51.35
CA THR A 464 0.73 13.91 -50.75
C THR A 464 0.22 12.81 -49.80
N MET A 465 0.68 11.58 -50.01
CA MET A 465 0.42 10.44 -49.11
C MET A 465 1.70 10.13 -48.36
N THR A 466 1.64 10.12 -47.03
CA THR A 466 2.74 9.70 -46.13
C THR A 466 2.27 8.44 -45.41
N TYR A 467 3.11 7.41 -45.35
CA TYR A 467 2.78 6.12 -44.73
C TYR A 467 4.01 5.46 -44.13
N GLY A 468 3.82 4.53 -43.20
CA GLY A 468 4.92 3.81 -42.61
C GLY A 468 4.52 2.87 -41.49
N VAL A 469 5.56 2.23 -40.96
CA VAL A 469 5.51 1.40 -39.77
C VAL A 469 6.65 1.83 -38.83
N ALA A 470 6.36 1.87 -37.55
CA ALA A 470 7.33 2.16 -36.49
C ALA A 470 7.20 1.11 -35.38
N TYR A 471 8.31 0.70 -34.84
CA TYR A 471 8.36 -0.17 -33.67
C TYR A 471 9.22 0.48 -32.61
N THR A 472 8.71 0.49 -31.40
CA THR A 472 9.41 0.93 -30.20
C THR A 472 9.55 -0.28 -29.28
N ASP A 473 10.78 -0.56 -28.87
CA ASP A 473 11.15 -1.57 -27.88
C ASP A 473 11.67 -0.83 -26.66
N GLN A 474 11.13 -1.11 -25.49
CA GLN A 474 11.45 -0.40 -24.26
C GLN A 474 11.82 -1.39 -23.17
N ASP A 475 13.06 -1.31 -22.69
CA ASP A 475 13.52 -1.99 -21.47
C ASP A 475 13.20 -1.07 -20.29
N ARG A 476 12.46 -1.54 -19.28
CA ARG A 476 11.97 -0.74 -18.14
C ARG A 476 12.51 -1.23 -16.82
N ASP A 477 12.89 -0.28 -15.96
CA ASP A 477 13.13 -0.50 -14.54
C ASP A 477 12.04 0.22 -13.74
N THR A 478 11.19 -0.55 -13.06
CA THR A 478 10.09 -0.03 -12.27
C THR A 478 10.42 -0.07 -10.78
N THR A 479 10.19 1.06 -10.11
CA THR A 479 10.15 1.17 -8.65
C THR A 479 8.76 1.61 -8.22
N ARG A 480 8.09 0.78 -7.42
CA ARG A 480 6.75 1.05 -6.94
C ARG A 480 6.66 0.95 -5.43
N VAL A 481 6.13 2.00 -4.78
CA VAL A 481 5.81 2.03 -3.35
C VAL A 481 4.32 1.81 -3.19
N TRP A 482 3.94 0.62 -2.73
CA TRP A 482 2.54 0.22 -2.67
C TRP A 482 2.23 -0.55 -1.38
N GLY A 483 1.16 -0.14 -0.66
CA GLY A 483 0.73 -0.78 0.58
C GLY A 483 1.84 -0.95 1.61
N GLY A 484 2.76 0.04 1.72
CA GLY A 484 3.89 0.02 2.66
C GLY A 484 5.09 -0.82 2.23
N ARG A 485 5.12 -1.30 0.97
CA ARG A 485 6.23 -2.07 0.39
C ARG A 485 6.89 -1.32 -0.75
N ILE A 486 8.17 -1.55 -0.94
CA ILE A 486 8.92 -1.11 -2.12
C ILE A 486 9.10 -2.32 -3.02
N ASN A 487 8.56 -2.24 -4.23
CA ASN A 487 8.69 -3.24 -5.28
C ASN A 487 9.66 -2.72 -6.33
N GLN A 488 10.55 -3.56 -6.81
CA GLN A 488 11.50 -3.23 -7.88
C GLN A 488 11.59 -4.42 -8.82
N HIS A 489 11.40 -4.17 -10.10
CA HIS A 489 11.50 -5.18 -11.14
C HIS A 489 11.86 -4.54 -12.47
N SER A 490 12.36 -5.36 -13.39
CA SER A 490 12.61 -4.99 -14.78
C SER A 490 11.64 -5.76 -15.67
N GLU A 491 10.99 -5.06 -16.57
CA GLU A 491 10.05 -5.61 -17.54
C GLU A 491 10.24 -4.99 -18.91
N ASN A 492 9.63 -5.57 -19.94
CA ASN A 492 9.66 -5.03 -21.29
C ASN A 492 8.29 -4.46 -21.68
N ALA A 493 8.34 -3.44 -22.53
CA ALA A 493 7.18 -2.96 -23.22
C ALA A 493 7.50 -2.69 -24.70
N SER A 494 6.49 -2.76 -25.53
CA SER A 494 6.67 -2.46 -26.95
C SER A 494 5.44 -1.80 -27.55
N VAL A 495 5.68 -1.00 -28.61
CA VAL A 495 4.59 -0.43 -29.42
C VAL A 495 4.90 -0.63 -30.89
N LEU A 496 4.05 -1.35 -31.59
CA LEU A 496 4.06 -1.45 -33.03
C LEU A 496 3.01 -0.51 -33.61
N GLN A 497 3.39 0.36 -34.54
CA GLN A 497 2.49 1.30 -35.18
C GLN A 497 2.50 1.15 -36.70
N GLY A 498 1.32 1.24 -37.32
CA GLY A 498 1.15 1.45 -38.75
C GLY A 498 0.41 2.75 -38.99
N PHE A 499 0.92 3.65 -39.82
CA PHE A 499 0.31 4.96 -40.05
C PHE A 499 0.20 5.30 -41.53
N VAL A 500 -0.84 6.06 -41.87
CA VAL A 500 -1.08 6.62 -43.21
C VAL A 500 -1.74 7.98 -43.06
N GLU A 501 -1.29 8.94 -43.89
CA GLU A 501 -1.86 10.27 -43.95
C GLU A 501 -1.98 10.73 -45.41
N GLY A 502 -3.09 11.33 -45.77
CA GLY A 502 -3.32 11.98 -47.05
C GLY A 502 -3.55 13.49 -46.87
N ALA A 503 -2.75 14.33 -47.52
CA ALA A 503 -2.86 15.77 -47.49
C ALA A 503 -3.10 16.36 -48.90
N TYR A 504 -3.99 17.33 -49.01
CA TYR A 504 -4.18 18.09 -50.27
C TYR A 504 -3.47 19.41 -50.18
N ASN A 505 -2.56 19.71 -51.12
CA ASN A 505 -1.70 20.87 -51.08
C ASN A 505 -2.28 22.02 -51.94
N PHE A 506 -2.57 23.15 -51.28
CA PHE A 506 -2.92 24.40 -51.92
C PHE A 506 -1.70 25.33 -51.92
N ASP A 507 -1.16 25.63 -53.11
CA ASP A 507 -0.08 26.62 -53.27
C ASP A 507 -0.69 28.00 -53.43
N LEU A 508 -0.76 28.77 -52.35
CA LEU A 508 -1.17 30.17 -52.38
C LEU A 508 0.06 31.06 -52.57
N SER A 509 -0.14 32.30 -53.05
CA SER A 509 0.97 33.23 -53.34
C SER A 509 1.84 33.55 -52.11
N VAL A 510 1.29 33.47 -50.89
CA VAL A 510 1.96 33.85 -49.64
C VAL A 510 2.17 32.67 -48.68
N ALA A 511 1.52 31.54 -48.91
CA ALA A 511 1.58 30.39 -48.02
C ALA A 511 1.22 29.11 -48.76
N LYS A 512 1.68 27.99 -48.27
CA LYS A 512 1.18 26.66 -48.63
C LYS A 512 0.23 26.21 -47.52
N VAL A 513 -0.95 25.73 -47.90
CA VAL A 513 -1.97 25.23 -46.95
C VAL A 513 -2.32 23.82 -47.33
N SER A 514 -2.25 22.90 -46.36
CA SER A 514 -2.45 21.46 -46.60
C SER A 514 -3.42 20.90 -45.57
N PRO A 515 -4.75 20.90 -45.83
CA PRO A 515 -5.65 20.05 -45.07
C PRO A 515 -5.28 18.57 -45.22
N TYR A 516 -5.40 17.80 -44.14
CA TYR A 516 -5.03 16.39 -44.14
C TYR A 516 -5.98 15.56 -43.31
N VAL A 517 -6.00 14.25 -43.62
CA VAL A 517 -6.60 13.22 -42.84
C VAL A 517 -5.56 12.11 -42.61
N GLY A 518 -5.49 11.61 -41.39
CA GLY A 518 -4.58 10.57 -40.99
C GLY A 518 -5.26 9.42 -40.26
N PHE A 519 -4.65 8.25 -40.35
CA PHE A 519 -5.04 7.09 -39.57
C PHE A 519 -3.77 6.40 -39.06
N THR A 520 -3.76 6.07 -37.76
CA THR A 520 -2.70 5.30 -37.12
C THR A 520 -3.35 4.13 -36.38
N TRP A 521 -2.82 2.94 -36.61
CA TRP A 521 -3.07 1.77 -35.78
C TRP A 521 -1.85 1.54 -34.90
N ALA A 522 -2.07 1.25 -33.61
CA ALA A 522 -1.02 0.97 -32.65
C ALA A 522 -1.36 -0.26 -31.83
N ARG A 523 -0.42 -1.17 -31.68
CA ARG A 523 -0.48 -2.30 -30.74
C ARG A 523 0.52 -2.06 -29.64
N VAL A 524 0.04 -2.10 -28.39
CA VAL A 524 0.84 -1.96 -27.17
C VAL A 524 0.94 -3.31 -26.48
N GLU A 525 2.15 -3.72 -26.13
CA GLU A 525 2.39 -4.92 -25.33
C GLU A 525 3.26 -4.55 -24.13
N THR A 526 2.90 -5.03 -22.92
CA THR A 526 3.74 -4.94 -21.72
C THR A 526 3.75 -6.26 -20.99
N ASP A 527 4.89 -6.59 -20.38
CA ASP A 527 5.03 -7.82 -19.61
C ASP A 527 4.17 -7.81 -18.34
N ALA A 528 3.81 -9.01 -17.88
CA ALA A 528 3.18 -9.20 -16.58
C ALA A 528 4.20 -8.99 -15.45
N VAL A 529 3.77 -8.34 -14.38
CA VAL A 529 4.61 -8.08 -13.19
C VAL A 529 3.97 -8.63 -11.92
N VAL A 530 4.78 -8.80 -10.88
CA VAL A 530 4.32 -9.20 -9.55
C VAL A 530 4.80 -8.20 -8.53
N ASP A 531 3.85 -7.53 -7.88
CA ASP A 531 4.07 -6.62 -6.78
C ASP A 531 3.57 -7.20 -5.46
N TYR A 532 4.09 -6.67 -4.36
CA TYR A 532 3.66 -7.02 -3.01
C TYR A 532 3.13 -5.77 -2.30
N ALA A 533 1.94 -5.90 -1.73
CA ALA A 533 1.31 -4.87 -0.91
C ALA A 533 0.54 -5.51 0.23
N ILE A 534 0.44 -4.84 1.38
CA ILE A 534 -0.39 -5.27 2.52
C ILE A 534 -0.25 -6.75 2.91
N GLY A 535 0.93 -7.34 2.71
CA GLY A 535 1.20 -8.75 3.03
C GLY A 535 0.87 -9.78 1.94
N HIS A 536 0.29 -9.37 0.80
CA HIS A 536 -0.11 -10.23 -0.30
C HIS A 536 0.68 -9.95 -1.59
N SER A 537 0.68 -10.93 -2.50
CA SER A 537 1.22 -10.77 -3.86
C SER A 537 0.09 -10.42 -4.83
N PHE A 538 0.38 -9.52 -5.75
CA PHE A 538 -0.53 -9.08 -6.80
C PHE A 538 0.16 -9.21 -8.15
N LYS A 539 -0.44 -9.95 -9.06
CA LYS A 539 0.11 -10.19 -10.38
C LYS A 539 -0.73 -9.46 -11.43
N THR A 540 -0.08 -8.64 -12.27
CA THR A 540 -0.74 -8.11 -13.46
C THR A 540 -0.73 -9.14 -14.58
N ASP A 541 -1.74 -9.08 -15.46
CA ASP A 541 -1.65 -9.76 -16.76
C ASP A 541 -0.72 -9.00 -17.71
N GLU A 542 -0.22 -9.73 -18.74
CA GLU A 542 0.38 -9.11 -19.90
C GLU A 542 -0.66 -8.24 -20.62
N ILE A 543 -0.33 -6.98 -20.93
CA ILE A 543 -1.19 -6.09 -21.70
C ILE A 543 -0.93 -6.33 -23.18
N LYS A 544 -2.00 -6.48 -23.98
CA LYS A 544 -1.99 -6.58 -25.45
C LYS A 544 -3.20 -5.84 -26.00
N ASP A 545 -3.01 -4.57 -26.27
CA ASP A 545 -4.08 -3.67 -26.65
C ASP A 545 -3.89 -3.10 -28.05
N ASP A 546 -5.00 -2.97 -28.77
CA ASP A 546 -5.05 -2.39 -30.11
C ASP A 546 -5.82 -1.07 -30.11
N LEU A 547 -5.14 0.01 -30.49
CA LEU A 547 -5.73 1.34 -30.65
C LEU A 547 -5.73 1.78 -32.12
N GLN A 548 -6.71 2.57 -32.46
CA GLN A 548 -6.79 3.28 -33.72
C GLN A 548 -6.94 4.76 -33.46
N ILE A 549 -6.25 5.58 -34.23
CA ILE A 549 -6.23 7.04 -34.11
C ILE A 549 -6.61 7.64 -35.47
N ALA A 550 -7.73 8.33 -35.54
CA ALA A 550 -8.10 9.12 -36.69
C ALA A 550 -7.74 10.57 -36.43
N THR A 551 -7.02 11.20 -37.36
CA THR A 551 -6.61 12.60 -37.25
C THR A 551 -7.14 13.42 -38.41
N LEU A 552 -7.67 14.61 -38.13
CA LEU A 552 -8.06 15.61 -39.10
C LEU A 552 -7.34 16.92 -38.77
N GLY A 553 -6.76 17.57 -39.79
CA GLY A 553 -6.04 18.80 -39.49
C GLY A 553 -5.74 19.63 -40.72
N VAL A 554 -5.06 20.73 -40.46
CA VAL A 554 -4.55 21.66 -41.49
C VAL A 554 -3.15 22.13 -41.14
N ARG A 555 -2.24 21.99 -42.08
CA ARG A 555 -0.88 22.54 -42.00
C ARG A 555 -0.75 23.75 -42.88
N THR A 556 0.09 24.69 -42.45
CA THR A 556 0.48 25.82 -43.26
C THR A 556 1.98 26.06 -43.16
N ALA A 557 2.56 26.49 -44.26
CA ALA A 557 3.95 26.93 -44.32
C ALA A 557 4.00 28.28 -45.03
N VAL A 558 4.62 29.26 -44.35
CA VAL A 558 4.78 30.62 -44.86
C VAL A 558 6.26 30.84 -45.16
N PRO A 559 6.67 30.82 -46.45
CA PRO A 559 8.05 31.05 -46.83
C PRO A 559 8.42 32.53 -46.72
N PHE A 560 9.62 32.84 -46.26
CA PHE A 560 10.21 34.18 -46.25
C PHE A 560 11.73 34.10 -46.37
N ALA A 561 12.40 35.24 -46.49
CA ALA A 561 13.84 35.29 -46.55
C ALA A 561 14.40 36.00 -45.30
N MET A 562 15.37 35.40 -44.65
CA MET A 562 16.14 36.03 -43.57
C MET A 562 17.54 36.34 -44.10
N GLY A 563 17.73 37.55 -44.63
CA GLY A 563 18.89 37.89 -45.45
C GLY A 563 18.89 37.11 -46.77
N SER A 564 19.91 36.29 -47.02
CA SER A 564 19.99 35.39 -48.17
C SER A 564 19.50 33.96 -47.90
N MET A 565 19.09 33.66 -46.68
CA MET A 565 18.67 32.33 -46.27
C MET A 565 17.16 32.15 -46.46
N PRO A 566 16.73 31.16 -47.25
CA PRO A 566 15.32 30.77 -47.33
C PRO A 566 14.87 30.17 -46.00
N VAL A 567 13.76 30.65 -45.48
CA VAL A 567 13.17 30.19 -44.20
C VAL A 567 11.67 30.00 -44.41
N ALA A 568 11.05 29.08 -43.67
CA ALA A 568 9.60 28.97 -43.58
C ALA A 568 9.16 28.89 -42.12
N LEU A 569 8.07 29.59 -41.79
CA LEU A 569 7.32 29.38 -40.57
C LEU A 569 6.26 28.29 -40.84
N THR A 570 6.11 27.36 -39.95
CA THR A 570 5.13 26.27 -40.05
C THR A 570 4.15 26.32 -38.90
N ALA A 571 2.89 26.01 -39.17
CA ALA A 571 1.88 25.77 -38.16
C ALA A 571 1.04 24.56 -38.56
N ASP A 572 0.63 23.79 -37.57
CA ASP A 572 -0.22 22.61 -37.70
C ASP A 572 -1.32 22.70 -36.63
N LEU A 573 -2.57 22.56 -37.04
CA LEU A 573 -3.74 22.48 -36.19
C LEU A 573 -4.46 21.17 -36.52
N GLY A 574 -4.67 20.32 -35.53
CA GLY A 574 -5.32 19.05 -35.74
C GLY A 574 -6.22 18.65 -34.58
N TRP A 575 -7.07 17.70 -34.86
CA TRP A 575 -7.88 16.98 -33.91
C TRP A 575 -7.68 15.49 -34.16
N SER A 576 -7.44 14.75 -33.08
CA SER A 576 -7.29 13.30 -33.09
C SER A 576 -8.36 12.65 -32.23
N HIS A 577 -8.97 11.58 -32.75
CA HIS A 577 -9.92 10.76 -32.03
C HIS A 577 -9.41 9.33 -31.94
N PHE A 578 -9.45 8.76 -30.73
CA PHE A 578 -8.96 7.43 -30.43
C PHE A 578 -10.11 6.44 -30.37
N PHE A 579 -9.88 5.23 -30.86
CA PHE A 579 -10.81 4.12 -30.89
C PHE A 579 -10.12 2.83 -30.42
N GLY A 580 -10.90 1.80 -30.08
CA GLY A 580 -10.40 0.52 -29.62
C GLY A 580 -10.16 0.52 -28.11
N ASP A 581 -9.04 0.00 -27.69
CA ASP A 581 -8.69 -0.10 -26.27
C ASP A 581 -8.15 1.26 -25.77
N THR A 582 -9.03 2.24 -25.66
CA THR A 582 -8.68 3.63 -25.28
C THR A 582 -8.54 3.84 -23.80
N GLU A 583 -9.22 3.06 -22.99
CA GLU A 583 -9.06 3.04 -21.54
C GLU A 583 -7.73 2.38 -21.20
N GLY A 584 -6.90 3.04 -20.39
CA GLY A 584 -5.77 2.38 -19.77
C GLY A 584 -6.31 1.36 -18.78
N LEU A 585 -6.23 0.07 -19.13
CA LEU A 585 -6.79 -0.99 -18.31
C LEU A 585 -5.71 -2.02 -17.99
N VAL A 586 -5.62 -2.43 -16.73
CA VAL A 586 -4.78 -3.53 -16.28
C VAL A 586 -5.59 -4.51 -15.45
N ASN A 587 -5.45 -5.80 -15.75
CA ASN A 587 -6.03 -6.86 -14.91
C ASN A 587 -5.03 -7.23 -13.82
N VAL A 588 -5.44 -7.11 -12.56
CA VAL A 588 -4.62 -7.42 -11.39
C VAL A 588 -5.22 -8.58 -10.61
N GLN A 589 -4.46 -9.64 -10.42
CA GLN A 589 -4.86 -10.79 -9.61
C GLN A 589 -4.87 -10.41 -8.13
N MET A 590 -6.02 -10.57 -7.47
CA MET A 590 -6.24 -10.20 -6.08
C MET A 590 -5.74 -11.28 -5.12
N GLY A 591 -4.47 -11.17 -4.72
CA GLY A 591 -3.79 -12.15 -3.89
C GLY A 591 -3.38 -13.43 -4.65
N GLU A 592 -2.62 -14.30 -4.01
CA GLU A 592 -2.15 -15.55 -4.60
C GLU A 592 -3.34 -16.45 -5.00
N GLY A 593 -3.34 -16.94 -6.24
CA GLY A 593 -4.40 -17.78 -6.79
C GLY A 593 -5.77 -17.10 -6.92
N GLY A 594 -5.86 -15.79 -6.69
CA GLY A 594 -7.09 -15.02 -6.71
C GLY A 594 -7.65 -14.76 -8.11
N LYS A 595 -8.84 -14.16 -8.16
CA LYS A 595 -9.46 -13.65 -9.38
C LYS A 595 -8.80 -12.34 -9.79
N PHE A 596 -8.95 -11.99 -11.08
CA PHE A 596 -8.48 -10.73 -11.60
C PHE A 596 -9.54 -9.63 -11.42
N ALA A 597 -9.11 -8.46 -11.00
CA ALA A 597 -9.86 -7.21 -11.05
C ALA A 597 -9.34 -6.38 -12.23
N ALA A 598 -10.24 -5.80 -13.00
CA ALA A 598 -9.90 -4.82 -14.01
C ALA A 598 -9.77 -3.44 -13.34
N ILE A 599 -8.60 -2.82 -13.44
CA ILE A 599 -8.32 -1.50 -12.88
C ILE A 599 -8.11 -0.54 -14.04
N GLU A 600 -8.96 0.47 -14.11
CA GLU A 600 -8.93 1.52 -15.12
C GLU A 600 -8.09 2.70 -14.62
N GLY A 601 -7.31 3.30 -15.54
CA GLY A 601 -6.55 4.52 -15.32
C GLY A 601 -7.00 5.64 -16.25
N SER A 602 -6.04 6.37 -16.86
CA SER A 602 -6.33 7.44 -17.82
C SER A 602 -7.01 6.93 -19.08
N GLU A 603 -7.80 7.78 -19.74
CA GLU A 603 -8.48 7.45 -21.00
C GLU A 603 -7.97 8.33 -22.15
N LEU A 604 -7.82 7.73 -23.34
CA LEU A 604 -7.50 8.41 -24.59
C LEU A 604 -8.78 8.52 -25.44
N LYS A 605 -9.33 9.73 -25.61
CA LYS A 605 -10.52 9.98 -26.43
C LYS A 605 -10.26 10.97 -27.56
N ASP A 606 -10.36 12.23 -27.23
CA ASP A 606 -10.22 13.35 -28.15
C ASP A 606 -9.04 14.20 -27.75
N GLN A 607 -8.23 14.60 -28.72
CA GLN A 607 -7.09 15.50 -28.48
C GLN A 607 -7.06 16.61 -29.51
N ALA A 608 -6.87 17.84 -29.04
CA ALA A 608 -6.50 18.97 -29.86
C ALA A 608 -4.97 19.02 -30.02
N ASN A 609 -4.49 19.19 -31.25
CA ASN A 609 -3.07 19.21 -31.56
C ASN A 609 -2.67 20.56 -32.12
N LEU A 610 -1.54 21.12 -31.67
CA LEU A 610 -0.91 22.31 -32.17
C LEU A 610 0.57 22.05 -32.45
N GLY A 611 1.02 22.40 -33.64
CA GLY A 611 2.43 22.46 -34.02
C GLY A 611 2.82 23.85 -34.47
N LEU A 612 3.99 24.32 -34.05
CA LEU A 612 4.58 25.59 -34.53
C LEU A 612 6.08 25.35 -34.77
N GLY A 613 6.58 25.80 -35.92
CA GLY A 613 7.98 25.55 -36.25
C GLY A 613 8.60 26.63 -37.15
N ILE A 614 9.90 26.55 -37.20
CA ILE A 614 10.72 27.33 -38.13
C ILE A 614 11.73 26.38 -38.78
N VAL A 615 11.86 26.44 -40.10
CA VAL A 615 12.82 25.69 -40.87
C VAL A 615 13.58 26.59 -41.81
N GLY A 616 14.90 26.43 -41.93
CA GLY A 616 15.75 27.23 -42.76
C GLY A 616 16.79 26.44 -43.51
N GLN A 617 17.07 26.78 -44.76
CA GLN A 617 18.14 26.22 -45.57
C GLN A 617 19.46 26.92 -45.23
N VAL A 618 20.25 26.32 -44.35
CA VAL A 618 21.50 26.90 -43.82
C VAL A 618 22.70 26.74 -44.80
N ALA A 619 22.61 25.78 -45.73
CA ALA A 619 23.59 25.56 -46.80
C ALA A 619 22.89 24.96 -48.02
N LYS A 620 23.59 24.92 -49.17
CA LYS A 620 23.05 24.39 -50.43
C LYS A 620 22.40 23.01 -50.31
N HIS A 621 22.93 22.19 -49.43
CA HIS A 621 22.50 20.79 -49.21
C HIS A 621 22.05 20.53 -47.78
N ALA A 622 21.90 21.54 -46.92
CA ALA A 622 21.57 21.36 -45.52
C ALA A 622 20.40 22.26 -45.08
N THR A 623 19.42 21.64 -44.45
CA THR A 623 18.25 22.28 -43.84
C THR A 623 18.23 21.98 -42.36
N VAL A 624 17.88 22.97 -41.53
CA VAL A 624 17.73 22.83 -40.07
C VAL A 624 16.35 23.34 -39.69
N GLY A 625 15.70 22.64 -38.77
CA GLY A 625 14.40 23.02 -38.24
C GLY A 625 14.29 22.85 -36.75
N VAL A 626 13.47 23.69 -36.15
CA VAL A 626 13.03 23.56 -34.75
C VAL A 626 11.52 23.74 -34.70
N SER A 627 10.82 22.88 -33.96
CA SER A 627 9.38 22.99 -33.78
C SER A 627 8.97 22.67 -32.36
N TYR A 628 7.85 23.23 -31.95
CA TYR A 628 7.08 22.89 -30.77
C TYR A 628 5.84 22.15 -31.21
N SER A 629 5.40 21.18 -30.38
CA SER A 629 4.15 20.46 -30.52
C SER A 629 3.47 20.33 -29.16
N GLY A 630 2.17 20.56 -29.11
CA GLY A 630 1.31 20.30 -27.94
C GLY A 630 0.11 19.47 -28.34
N SER A 631 -0.30 18.56 -27.46
CA SER A 631 -1.52 17.78 -27.56
C SER A 631 -2.28 17.87 -26.24
N TRP A 632 -3.56 18.20 -26.29
CA TRP A 632 -4.42 18.39 -25.12
C TRP A 632 -5.65 17.52 -25.26
N GLY A 633 -5.83 16.60 -24.31
CA GLY A 633 -6.99 15.74 -24.17
C GLY A 633 -7.68 15.94 -22.82
N SER A 634 -8.62 15.05 -22.48
CA SER A 634 -9.27 15.05 -21.17
C SER A 634 -8.29 14.69 -20.05
N ASP A 635 -7.58 13.58 -20.22
CA ASP A 635 -6.78 12.99 -19.17
C ASP A 635 -5.27 13.08 -19.46
N ILE A 636 -4.86 13.31 -20.72
CA ILE A 636 -3.45 13.37 -21.09
C ILE A 636 -3.14 14.63 -21.87
N ASN A 637 -2.19 15.41 -21.34
CA ASN A 637 -1.66 16.60 -21.96
C ASN A 637 -0.17 16.44 -22.19
N THR A 638 0.30 16.70 -23.41
CA THR A 638 1.72 16.57 -23.75
C THR A 638 2.25 17.74 -24.55
N HIS A 639 3.53 17.97 -24.40
CA HIS A 639 4.29 19.02 -25.08
C HIS A 639 5.59 18.45 -25.62
N GLY A 640 6.11 19.01 -26.72
CA GLY A 640 7.39 18.53 -27.23
C GLY A 640 8.14 19.65 -27.99
N ILE A 641 9.46 19.57 -27.93
CA ILE A 641 10.38 20.33 -28.76
C ILE A 641 11.14 19.35 -29.63
N PHE A 642 11.19 19.67 -30.92
CA PHE A 642 11.82 18.87 -31.94
C PHE A 642 12.90 19.70 -32.62
N ALA A 643 14.09 19.17 -32.77
CA ALA A 643 15.17 19.77 -33.56
C ALA A 643 15.64 18.76 -34.59
N ASN A 644 15.86 19.21 -35.82
CA ASN A 644 16.25 18.34 -36.90
C ASN A 644 17.25 18.97 -37.83
N VAL A 645 18.02 18.15 -38.48
CA VAL A 645 18.92 18.50 -39.56
C VAL A 645 18.77 17.49 -40.69
N ARG A 646 18.86 17.99 -41.93
CA ARG A 646 18.70 17.21 -43.15
C ARG A 646 19.78 17.54 -44.15
N PHE A 647 20.33 16.53 -44.78
CA PHE A 647 21.33 16.65 -45.83
C PHE A 647 20.84 15.96 -47.11
N ASN A 648 20.91 16.65 -48.24
CA ASN A 648 20.51 16.14 -49.55
C ASN A 648 21.77 15.87 -50.39
N PHE A 649 21.79 14.72 -51.07
CA PHE A 649 22.94 14.23 -51.86
C PHE A 649 22.56 13.95 -53.30
#